data_361d67ed595d7836a02bf30c7d2a479f
#
_entry.id   361d67ed595d7836a02bf30c7d2a479f
#
_cell.length_a   1.000
_cell.length_b   1.000
_cell.length_c   1.000
_cell.angle_alpha   90.00
_cell.angle_beta   90.00
_cell.angle_gamma   90.00
#
_symmetry.space_group_name_H-M   'P 1'
#
loop_
_entity.id
_entity.type
_entity.pdbx_description
1 polymer ?
#
loop_
_entity_poly.entity_id
_entity_poly.type
_entity_poly.pdbx_seq_one_letter_code
_entity_poly.pdbx_strand_id
1 'polypeptide(L)'
;MYSATSWSWYKDIPMSKKQNHYFNRELSWVEFNARVLDEALQDSVPLLERLRFLSIVSSNFDEFFMIRVAGLKTQQRTQPDIRDASGMTAGEQLEKISRRVHELVGSQYSCLLECILPGLAREGVCYTGSADYSDNQRRYLESLFMHDIFPLLTPLRSSPDGDLPSLGNLRLHAAFMLRHTGEVSDEQLRRFLEVTGAVDGPVVSGNGAAQGNPVAIVQIPASIPRVVWLPDEDGCRIFTLLDDVVLEFGPRLFPGFEIAESLLFKVTRDANGAVDEERDDDFIAAIQEVLDSRLSSIPVRLMCTGDSPGLLGYLKTAMALPDEDVYPVDGPIDLSTFTDLVVTPGLDRLRYEPWKNYHPVSFPEDAPLWDELKRKDLFLHVPYQSYEPVLRFLNDAVTDPAVLAIKMTLYRTSGDSPVVRALERAARAGKQVTVFVELKARFDEERNIAWVQRLEDVGVIVVYGIARLKVHAKILLVVRRETDGTHRYVHLSTGNYNDRTASFYEDMSLFTENHEMANDATVFFNMISGYSGILHTKHLLMAPVDLKPQLLSLIDREIERSMPEKPGCIMAKMNSLADPEIIDALYRASRAGVKILLNIRGICMLIPGVPGMSETISVVSIIDRFLEHARVVWFQNGGAGELYLASADWMPRNLDRRVELMFPILQESIRDEILAILELYFRDNTHAHLLQSNGVWDRRVPGKDEKKIRVQEVLYRAEKERQELFEQSPRREFTVRRN
;
A
#
# COMPACT_ATOMS: atom_id res chain seq x y z
N MET A 1 -14.79 27.39 8.98
CA MET A 1 -14.27 28.26 7.90
C MET A 1 -12.75 28.29 8.03
N TYR A 2 -12.08 27.26 7.55
CA TYR A 2 -10.64 27.29 7.40
C TYR A 2 -10.34 27.80 6.00
N SER A 3 -9.79 29.01 5.93
CA SER A 3 -9.28 29.59 4.70
C SER A 3 -8.15 28.71 4.17
N ALA A 4 -8.19 28.38 2.89
CA ALA A 4 -7.11 27.74 2.16
C ALA A 4 -5.82 28.56 2.37
N THR A 5 -5.03 28.19 3.38
CA THR A 5 -3.67 28.68 3.53
C THR A 5 -2.86 28.03 2.41
N SER A 6 -2.56 28.84 1.41
CA SER A 6 -1.75 28.51 0.26
C SER A 6 -0.40 27.93 0.72
N TRP A 7 -0.22 26.63 0.53
CA TRP A 7 0.98 25.87 0.85
C TRP A 7 2.07 26.15 -0.17
N SER A 8 2.98 27.06 0.13
CA SER A 8 4.01 27.51 -0.80
C SER A 8 5.41 27.14 -0.29
N TRP A 9 5.73 25.86 -0.29
CA TRP A 9 7.01 25.29 0.15
C TRP A 9 8.18 25.58 -0.78
N TYR A 10 7.90 25.74 -2.08
CA TYR A 10 8.91 26.04 -3.09
C TYR A 10 9.15 27.55 -3.27
N LYS A 11 8.46 28.42 -2.52
CA LYS A 11 8.64 29.87 -2.66
C LYS A 11 10.00 30.38 -2.18
N ASP A 12 10.68 29.68 -1.28
CA ASP A 12 11.94 30.10 -0.68
C ASP A 12 13.18 29.37 -1.21
N ILE A 13 13.06 28.61 -2.32
CA ILE A 13 14.23 28.09 -3.01
C ILE A 13 14.68 29.16 -4.01
N PRO A 14 15.81 29.88 -3.77
CA PRO A 14 16.37 30.75 -4.80
C PRO A 14 16.72 29.84 -5.99
N MET A 15 16.08 30.07 -7.13
CA MET A 15 16.42 29.41 -8.39
C MET A 15 17.89 29.69 -8.70
N SER A 16 18.80 28.85 -8.24
CA SER A 16 20.17 28.84 -8.73
C SER A 16 20.11 28.43 -10.20
N LYS A 17 20.97 29.01 -11.05
CA LYS A 17 20.98 28.94 -12.52
C LYS A 17 21.14 27.54 -13.16
N LYS A 18 20.92 26.44 -12.44
CA LYS A 18 20.68 25.08 -12.95
C LYS A 18 19.21 24.75 -12.69
N GLN A 19 18.35 24.83 -13.72
CA GLN A 19 16.98 24.32 -13.65
C GLN A 19 17.04 22.87 -13.17
N ASN A 20 16.41 22.57 -12.03
CA ASN A 20 16.15 21.19 -11.63
C ASN A 20 15.21 20.57 -12.67
N HIS A 21 15.59 19.44 -13.24
CA HIS A 21 14.78 18.73 -14.24
C HIS A 21 13.78 17.75 -13.60
N TYR A 22 13.93 17.48 -12.30
CA TYR A 22 13.11 16.47 -11.59
C TYR A 22 12.75 16.94 -10.20
N PHE A 23 11.55 16.58 -9.75
CA PHE A 23 11.22 16.60 -8.33
C PHE A 23 11.96 15.49 -7.60
N ASN A 24 12.22 15.70 -6.29
CA ASN A 24 12.77 14.64 -5.45
C ASN A 24 11.72 13.53 -5.25
N ARG A 25 12.18 12.29 -5.38
CA ARG A 25 11.34 11.10 -5.35
C ARG A 25 10.66 10.89 -3.99
N GLU A 26 11.41 11.07 -2.89
CA GLU A 26 10.91 10.79 -1.55
C GLU A 26 9.96 11.90 -1.08
N LEU A 27 10.25 13.15 -1.40
CA LEU A 27 9.32 14.26 -1.14
C LEU A 27 8.03 14.13 -1.97
N SER A 28 8.14 13.69 -3.21
CA SER A 28 6.95 13.39 -4.03
C SER A 28 6.09 12.29 -3.40
N TRP A 29 6.70 11.29 -2.75
CA TRP A 29 5.99 10.27 -1.99
C TRP A 29 5.31 10.84 -0.73
N VAL A 30 5.97 11.75 -0.02
CA VAL A 30 5.36 12.45 1.13
C VAL A 30 4.14 13.26 0.68
N GLU A 31 4.23 13.99 -0.45
CA GLU A 31 3.10 14.73 -1.02
C GLU A 31 1.97 13.80 -1.53
N PHE A 32 2.26 12.55 -1.92
CA PHE A 32 1.21 11.57 -2.14
C PHE A 32 0.42 11.31 -0.85
N ASN A 33 1.07 11.13 0.29
CA ASN A 33 0.39 10.96 1.57
C ASN A 33 -0.34 12.23 2.04
N ALA A 34 0.15 13.41 1.67
CA ALA A 34 -0.60 14.65 1.89
C ALA A 34 -1.95 14.63 1.15
N ARG A 35 -2.00 14.11 -0.10
CA ARG A 35 -3.26 13.96 -0.84
C ARG A 35 -4.18 12.88 -0.23
N VAL A 36 -3.62 11.79 0.31
CA VAL A 36 -4.40 10.78 1.05
C VAL A 36 -5.00 11.39 2.32
N LEU A 37 -4.22 12.22 3.04
CA LEU A 37 -4.72 12.95 4.21
C LEU A 37 -5.80 13.97 3.84
N ASP A 38 -5.70 14.62 2.68
CA ASP A 38 -6.69 15.59 2.20
C ASP A 38 -8.10 14.98 2.12
N GLU A 39 -8.23 13.70 1.76
CA GLU A 39 -9.53 13.01 1.78
C GLU A 39 -10.11 12.91 3.21
N ALA A 40 -9.28 12.74 4.23
CA ALA A 40 -9.74 12.76 5.63
C ALA A 40 -10.20 14.15 6.09
N LEU A 41 -9.70 15.21 5.46
CA LEU A 41 -10.06 16.60 5.78
C LEU A 41 -11.38 17.06 5.12
N GLN A 42 -11.92 16.28 4.16
CA GLN A 42 -13.13 16.65 3.42
C GLN A 42 -14.39 16.32 4.21
N ASP A 43 -15.24 17.30 4.46
CA ASP A 43 -16.53 17.11 5.16
C ASP A 43 -17.55 16.28 4.35
N SER A 44 -17.34 16.15 3.04
CA SER A 44 -18.17 15.32 2.15
C SER A 44 -17.87 13.82 2.30
N VAL A 45 -16.76 13.44 2.94
CA VAL A 45 -16.37 12.06 3.20
C VAL A 45 -16.98 11.61 4.53
N PRO A 46 -17.66 10.44 4.60
CA PRO A 46 -18.25 9.92 5.83
C PRO A 46 -17.20 9.73 6.95
N LEU A 47 -17.60 9.93 8.21
CA LEU A 47 -16.68 10.00 9.37
C LEU A 47 -15.76 8.78 9.50
N LEU A 48 -16.28 7.55 9.34
CA LEU A 48 -15.46 6.35 9.45
C LEU A 48 -14.53 6.16 8.24
N GLU A 49 -14.89 6.69 7.07
CA GLU A 49 -13.98 6.70 5.93
C GLU A 49 -12.85 7.73 6.14
N ARG A 50 -13.16 8.91 6.71
CA ARG A 50 -12.14 9.88 7.12
C ARG A 50 -11.14 9.24 8.09
N LEU A 51 -11.63 8.50 9.09
CA LEU A 51 -10.79 7.74 10.03
C LEU A 51 -9.97 6.66 9.31
N ARG A 52 -10.55 5.99 8.30
CA ARG A 52 -9.82 5.03 7.45
C ARG A 52 -8.65 5.70 6.72
N PHE A 53 -8.85 6.89 6.13
CA PHE A 53 -7.78 7.63 5.47
C PHE A 53 -6.67 8.03 6.46
N LEU A 54 -7.00 8.44 7.69
CA LEU A 54 -5.98 8.67 8.73
C LEU A 54 -5.18 7.40 9.04
N SER A 55 -5.85 6.25 9.13
CA SER A 55 -5.20 4.96 9.37
C SER A 55 -4.27 4.57 8.23
N ILE A 56 -4.67 4.81 6.97
CA ILE A 56 -3.85 4.56 5.78
C ILE A 56 -2.59 5.44 5.79
N VAL A 57 -2.72 6.73 6.11
CA VAL A 57 -1.57 7.65 6.21
C VAL A 57 -0.58 7.18 7.28
N SER A 58 -1.08 6.75 8.44
CA SER A 58 -0.24 6.22 9.53
C SER A 58 0.54 4.97 9.08
N SER A 59 -0.16 3.99 8.50
CA SER A 59 0.46 2.76 7.97
C SER A 59 1.47 3.05 6.84
N ASN A 60 1.16 3.96 5.94
CA ASN A 60 2.05 4.37 4.86
C ASN A 60 3.35 4.99 5.41
N PHE A 61 3.26 5.86 6.44
CA PHE A 61 4.44 6.41 7.07
C PHE A 61 5.27 5.34 7.80
N ASP A 62 4.65 4.37 8.45
CA ASP A 62 5.39 3.25 9.05
C ASP A 62 6.26 2.54 8.01
N GLU A 63 5.71 2.16 6.85
CA GLU A 63 6.47 1.54 5.76
C GLU A 63 7.55 2.48 5.20
N PHE A 64 7.24 3.75 5.02
CA PHE A 64 8.18 4.73 4.50
C PHE A 64 9.41 4.90 5.40
N PHE A 65 9.21 5.01 6.70
CA PHE A 65 10.31 5.12 7.65
C PHE A 65 11.14 3.84 7.73
N MET A 66 10.48 2.67 7.79
CA MET A 66 11.18 1.39 7.82
C MET A 66 12.11 1.16 6.63
N ILE A 67 11.76 1.71 5.46
CA ILE A 67 12.45 1.35 4.21
C ILE A 67 13.18 2.53 3.61
N ARG A 68 12.49 3.66 3.42
CA ARG A 68 13.04 4.78 2.65
C ARG A 68 13.89 5.69 3.51
N VAL A 69 13.35 6.12 4.66
CA VAL A 69 14.10 6.95 5.62
C VAL A 69 15.30 6.18 6.17
N ALA A 70 15.13 4.89 6.52
CA ALA A 70 16.22 4.01 6.93
C ALA A 70 17.33 3.94 5.88
N GLY A 71 16.96 3.76 4.60
CA GLY A 71 17.92 3.76 3.48
C GLY A 71 18.65 5.09 3.32
N LEU A 72 17.95 6.23 3.43
CA LEU A 72 18.58 7.56 3.39
C LEU A 72 19.53 7.80 4.56
N LYS A 73 19.18 7.36 5.77
CA LYS A 73 20.08 7.43 6.96
C LYS A 73 21.34 6.60 6.76
N THR A 74 21.21 5.43 6.17
CA THR A 74 22.37 4.60 5.81
C THR A 74 23.22 5.28 4.74
N GLN A 75 22.62 5.85 3.69
CA GLN A 75 23.32 6.59 2.66
C GLN A 75 24.00 7.83 3.23
N GLN A 76 23.37 8.59 4.12
CA GLN A 76 23.98 9.75 4.77
C GLN A 76 25.25 9.37 5.54
N ARG A 77 25.28 8.20 6.19
CA ARG A 77 26.46 7.71 6.94
C ARG A 77 27.57 7.19 6.03
N THR A 78 27.21 6.50 4.95
CA THR A 78 28.19 5.80 4.09
C THR A 78 28.62 6.62 2.89
N GLN A 79 27.75 7.48 2.36
CA GLN A 79 27.95 8.22 1.10
C GLN A 79 27.29 9.62 1.18
N PRO A 80 27.72 10.50 2.11
CA PRO A 80 27.02 11.76 2.42
C PRO A 80 26.93 12.75 1.25
N ASP A 81 27.89 12.74 0.35
CA ASP A 81 28.01 13.70 -0.75
C ASP A 81 27.31 13.29 -2.04
N ILE A 82 26.79 12.04 -2.12
CA ILE A 82 26.07 11.58 -3.31
C ILE A 82 24.75 12.31 -3.42
N ARG A 83 24.51 12.89 -4.60
CA ARG A 83 23.25 13.57 -4.94
C ARG A 83 22.36 12.67 -5.81
N ASP A 84 21.08 12.73 -5.54
CA ASP A 84 20.06 12.04 -6.36
C ASP A 84 19.77 12.80 -7.67
N ALA A 85 18.81 12.31 -8.47
CA ALA A 85 18.41 12.94 -9.73
C ALA A 85 17.87 14.37 -9.55
N SER A 86 17.31 14.71 -8.37
CA SER A 86 16.85 16.07 -8.04
C SER A 86 17.99 16.99 -7.56
N GLY A 87 19.20 16.47 -7.45
CA GLY A 87 20.38 17.21 -6.97
C GLY A 87 20.51 17.31 -5.47
N MET A 88 19.72 16.60 -4.66
CA MET A 88 19.76 16.62 -3.20
C MET A 88 20.66 15.52 -2.64
N THR A 89 21.40 15.81 -1.57
CA THR A 89 22.07 14.80 -0.74
C THR A 89 21.06 14.07 0.17
N ALA A 90 21.46 12.93 0.74
CA ALA A 90 20.62 12.21 1.70
C ALA A 90 20.26 13.08 2.92
N GLY A 91 21.20 13.87 3.44
CA GLY A 91 20.95 14.79 4.56
C GLY A 91 19.93 15.87 4.22
N GLU A 92 20.07 16.53 3.05
CA GLU A 92 19.11 17.54 2.56
C GLU A 92 17.70 16.95 2.38
N GLN A 93 17.61 15.69 1.95
CA GLN A 93 16.34 14.98 1.82
C GLN A 93 15.72 14.69 3.20
N LEU A 94 16.49 14.14 4.15
CA LEU A 94 16.02 13.80 5.49
C LEU A 94 15.49 15.03 6.24
N GLU A 95 16.19 16.16 6.18
CA GLU A 95 15.74 17.43 6.79
C GLU A 95 14.36 17.85 6.26
N LYS A 96 14.20 17.87 4.93
CA LYS A 96 12.94 18.27 4.30
C LYS A 96 11.81 17.27 4.57
N ILE A 97 12.10 15.96 4.55
CA ILE A 97 11.15 14.90 4.88
C ILE A 97 10.66 15.08 6.31
N SER A 98 11.58 15.20 7.29
CA SER A 98 11.22 15.35 8.69
C SER A 98 10.29 16.55 8.89
N ARG A 99 10.67 17.73 8.41
CA ARG A 99 9.85 18.94 8.51
C ARG A 99 8.44 18.72 7.97
N ARG A 100 8.35 18.17 6.76
CA ARG A 100 7.05 17.97 6.08
C ARG A 100 6.20 16.91 6.77
N VAL A 101 6.80 15.83 7.24
CA VAL A 101 6.06 14.76 7.94
C VAL A 101 5.55 15.24 9.29
N HIS A 102 6.31 16.05 10.05
CA HIS A 102 5.82 16.66 11.29
C HIS A 102 4.55 17.50 11.06
N GLU A 103 4.50 18.27 9.98
CA GLU A 103 3.30 19.04 9.63
C GLU A 103 2.11 18.16 9.28
N LEU A 104 2.35 17.11 8.49
CA LEU A 104 1.29 16.19 8.11
C LEU A 104 0.76 15.40 9.31
N VAL A 105 1.65 14.98 10.22
CA VAL A 105 1.25 14.33 11.48
C VAL A 105 0.45 15.30 12.35
N GLY A 106 0.89 16.56 12.48
CA GLY A 106 0.12 17.60 13.18
C GLY A 106 -1.29 17.76 12.60
N SER A 107 -1.41 17.88 11.27
CA SER A 107 -2.71 17.98 10.58
C SER A 107 -3.57 16.72 10.75
N GLN A 108 -2.94 15.54 10.76
CA GLN A 108 -3.61 14.26 10.97
C GLN A 108 -4.25 14.19 12.36
N TYR A 109 -3.51 14.60 13.41
CA TYR A 109 -4.00 14.58 14.79
C TYR A 109 -5.02 15.69 15.05
N SER A 110 -4.84 16.90 14.51
CA SER A 110 -5.88 17.94 14.56
C SER A 110 -7.19 17.47 13.93
N CYS A 111 -7.14 16.79 12.77
CA CYS A 111 -8.33 16.21 12.15
C CYS A 111 -9.00 15.15 13.03
N LEU A 112 -8.21 14.26 13.67
CA LEU A 112 -8.75 13.25 14.59
C LEU A 112 -9.47 13.91 15.79
N LEU A 113 -8.76 14.80 16.48
CA LEU A 113 -9.19 15.33 17.79
C LEU A 113 -10.27 16.42 17.66
N GLU A 114 -10.17 17.28 16.65
CA GLU A 114 -11.08 18.42 16.50
C GLU A 114 -12.28 18.13 15.60
N CYS A 115 -12.18 17.14 14.68
CA CYS A 115 -13.21 16.86 13.70
C CYS A 115 -13.84 15.47 13.86
N ILE A 116 -13.01 14.40 13.85
CA ILE A 116 -13.52 13.03 13.76
C ILE A 116 -14.09 12.56 15.09
N LEU A 117 -13.34 12.63 16.20
CA LEU A 117 -13.83 12.18 17.51
C LEU A 117 -15.05 12.98 17.96
N PRO A 118 -15.10 14.33 17.86
CA PRO A 118 -16.32 15.09 18.16
C PRO A 118 -17.46 14.79 17.19
N GLY A 119 -17.16 14.47 15.93
CA GLY A 119 -18.14 14.03 14.94
C GLY A 119 -18.78 12.70 15.32
N LEU A 120 -17.98 11.71 15.71
CA LEU A 120 -18.43 10.41 16.19
C LEU A 120 -19.29 10.54 17.46
N ALA A 121 -18.89 11.40 18.39
CA ALA A 121 -19.66 11.66 19.62
C ALA A 121 -21.07 12.21 19.30
N ARG A 122 -21.20 13.13 18.33
CA ARG A 122 -22.51 13.62 17.85
C ARG A 122 -23.37 12.51 17.24
N GLU A 123 -22.75 11.48 16.72
CA GLU A 123 -23.40 10.30 16.15
C GLU A 123 -23.60 9.17 17.17
N GLY A 124 -23.36 9.46 18.47
CA GLY A 124 -23.56 8.52 19.57
C GLY A 124 -22.45 7.46 19.71
N VAL A 125 -21.22 7.76 19.25
CA VAL A 125 -20.04 6.92 19.42
C VAL A 125 -18.96 7.75 20.09
N CYS A 126 -18.71 7.50 21.37
CA CYS A 126 -17.88 8.35 22.21
C CYS A 126 -16.56 7.65 22.57
N TYR A 127 -15.43 8.30 22.29
CA TYR A 127 -14.14 7.93 22.86
C TYR A 127 -14.02 8.54 24.26
N THR A 128 -13.52 7.75 25.21
CA THR A 128 -13.18 8.24 26.55
C THR A 128 -11.78 7.79 26.93
N GLY A 129 -10.96 8.74 27.38
CA GLY A 129 -9.63 8.47 27.92
C GLY A 129 -9.68 8.21 29.42
N SER A 130 -8.54 7.79 30.00
CA SER A 130 -8.46 7.39 31.42
C SER A 130 -8.88 8.47 32.43
N ALA A 131 -8.67 9.74 32.09
CA ALA A 131 -9.05 10.88 32.95
C ALA A 131 -10.56 11.02 33.14
N ASP A 132 -11.36 10.59 32.14
CA ASP A 132 -12.81 10.80 32.05
C ASP A 132 -13.64 9.56 32.38
N TYR A 133 -13.01 8.45 32.85
CA TYR A 133 -13.75 7.24 33.20
C TYR A 133 -14.70 7.47 34.38
N SER A 134 -15.98 7.11 34.19
CA SER A 134 -16.94 7.03 35.31
C SER A 134 -16.55 5.93 36.29
N ASP A 135 -17.11 5.99 37.52
CA ASP A 135 -16.88 4.95 38.55
C ASP A 135 -17.30 3.55 38.07
N ASN A 136 -18.33 3.46 37.23
CA ASN A 136 -18.81 2.20 36.67
C ASN A 136 -17.87 1.67 35.60
N GLN A 137 -17.41 2.53 34.69
CA GLN A 137 -16.43 2.20 33.66
C GLN A 137 -15.09 1.80 34.29
N ARG A 138 -14.63 2.54 35.30
CA ARG A 138 -13.39 2.24 36.03
C ARG A 138 -13.44 0.85 36.70
N ARG A 139 -14.54 0.50 37.36
CA ARG A 139 -14.73 -0.85 37.94
C ARG A 139 -14.77 -1.95 36.88
N TYR A 140 -15.44 -1.71 35.78
CA TYR A 140 -15.46 -2.65 34.65
C TYR A 140 -14.05 -2.87 34.07
N LEU A 141 -13.32 -1.78 33.81
CA LEU A 141 -11.99 -1.82 33.25
C LEU A 141 -10.97 -2.42 34.24
N GLU A 142 -11.09 -2.16 35.55
CA GLU A 142 -10.24 -2.79 36.56
C GLU A 142 -10.43 -4.31 36.57
N SER A 143 -11.68 -4.78 36.48
CA SER A 143 -11.97 -6.21 36.35
C SER A 143 -11.38 -6.81 35.09
N LEU A 144 -11.59 -6.17 33.93
CA LEU A 144 -11.03 -6.58 32.65
C LEU A 144 -9.49 -6.62 32.69
N PHE A 145 -8.89 -5.58 33.28
CA PHE A 145 -7.42 -5.51 33.42
C PHE A 145 -6.89 -6.67 34.24
N MET A 146 -7.45 -6.92 35.44
CA MET A 146 -6.93 -7.95 36.34
C MET A 146 -7.12 -9.37 35.80
N HIS A 147 -8.22 -9.67 35.08
CA HIS A 147 -8.51 -11.02 34.63
C HIS A 147 -7.96 -11.35 33.23
N ASP A 148 -8.01 -10.39 32.31
CA ASP A 148 -7.73 -10.66 30.89
C ASP A 148 -6.43 -10.01 30.39
N ILE A 149 -6.05 -8.82 30.93
CA ILE A 149 -4.90 -8.06 30.45
C ILE A 149 -3.65 -8.33 31.30
N PHE A 150 -3.75 -8.19 32.62
CA PHE A 150 -2.62 -8.32 33.54
C PHE A 150 -1.81 -9.62 33.37
N PRO A 151 -2.44 -10.82 33.19
CA PRO A 151 -1.69 -12.06 32.99
C PRO A 151 -0.85 -12.11 31.70
N LEU A 152 -1.13 -11.23 30.74
CA LEU A 152 -0.41 -11.16 29.45
C LEU A 152 0.73 -10.15 29.48
N LEU A 153 0.78 -9.28 30.49
CA LEU A 153 1.76 -8.22 30.57
C LEU A 153 3.06 -8.72 31.22
N THR A 154 4.18 -8.40 30.61
CA THR A 154 5.51 -8.68 31.16
C THR A 154 6.30 -7.38 31.24
N PRO A 155 6.43 -6.77 32.42
CA PRO A 155 7.27 -5.59 32.61
C PRO A 155 8.74 -5.96 32.40
N LEU A 156 9.38 -5.27 31.48
CA LEU A 156 10.81 -5.39 31.19
C LEU A 156 11.54 -4.21 31.86
N ARG A 157 12.51 -4.52 32.70
CA ARG A 157 13.35 -3.48 33.28
C ARG A 157 14.37 -2.99 32.29
N SER A 158 14.54 -1.68 32.20
CA SER A 158 15.66 -1.09 31.50
C SER A 158 16.86 -0.94 32.42
N SER A 159 18.07 -1.14 31.86
CA SER A 159 19.33 -0.98 32.61
C SER A 159 19.53 0.49 33.00
N PRO A 160 20.12 0.76 34.19
CA PRO A 160 20.54 2.11 34.59
C PRO A 160 21.53 2.74 33.62
N ASP A 161 22.29 1.94 32.89
CA ASP A 161 23.28 2.36 31.89
C ASP A 161 22.66 2.74 30.52
N GLY A 162 21.32 2.67 30.41
CA GLY A 162 20.58 3.11 29.22
C GLY A 162 20.27 2.00 28.21
N ASP A 163 20.66 0.76 28.47
CA ASP A 163 20.32 -0.35 27.58
C ASP A 163 18.82 -0.69 27.66
N LEU A 164 18.15 -0.53 26.53
CA LEU A 164 16.73 -0.91 26.40
C LEU A 164 16.61 -2.41 26.15
N PRO A 165 15.55 -3.04 26.69
CA PRO A 165 15.20 -4.40 26.28
C PRO A 165 14.92 -4.46 24.79
N SER A 166 14.94 -5.66 24.20
CA SER A 166 14.56 -5.83 22.80
C SER A 166 13.10 -5.42 22.61
N LEU A 167 12.88 -4.31 21.89
CA LEU A 167 11.57 -3.76 21.59
C LEU A 167 11.13 -4.16 20.19
N GLY A 168 9.94 -4.75 20.10
CA GLY A 168 9.35 -5.14 18.81
C GLY A 168 9.13 -3.94 17.88
N ASN A 169 9.48 -4.12 16.59
CA ASN A 169 9.20 -3.11 15.55
C ASN A 169 7.69 -2.87 15.40
N LEU A 170 7.28 -1.60 15.35
CA LEU A 170 5.87 -1.16 15.22
C LEU A 170 4.95 -1.65 16.34
N ARG A 171 5.49 -2.14 17.46
CA ARG A 171 4.67 -2.51 18.61
C ARG A 171 4.44 -1.31 19.51
N LEU A 172 3.23 -1.25 20.10
CA LEU A 172 2.91 -0.27 21.12
C LEU A 172 3.51 -0.70 22.46
N HIS A 173 4.08 0.26 23.16
CA HIS A 173 4.67 0.06 24.48
C HIS A 173 4.23 1.17 25.43
N ALA A 174 4.07 0.82 26.70
CA ALA A 174 3.97 1.75 27.80
C ALA A 174 5.30 1.78 28.56
N ALA A 175 5.86 2.96 28.79
CA ALA A 175 7.00 3.16 29.66
C ALA A 175 6.54 3.79 30.98
N PHE A 176 7.11 3.32 32.10
CA PHE A 176 6.83 3.80 33.44
C PHE A 176 8.13 4.15 34.15
N MET A 177 8.25 5.40 34.60
CA MET A 177 9.35 5.82 35.48
C MET A 177 8.95 5.59 36.92
N LEU A 178 9.68 4.75 37.59
CA LEU A 178 9.34 4.25 38.92
C LEU A 178 10.09 5.03 39.99
N ARG A 179 9.38 5.43 41.06
CA ARG A 179 9.96 6.02 42.28
C ARG A 179 9.69 5.10 43.45
N HIS A 180 10.71 4.84 44.27
CA HIS A 180 10.58 4.00 45.43
C HIS A 180 9.73 4.69 46.53
N THR A 181 8.71 4.00 47.07
CA THR A 181 7.85 4.57 48.13
C THR A 181 8.48 4.51 49.51
N GLY A 182 9.62 3.85 49.66
CA GLY A 182 10.30 3.68 50.98
C GLY A 182 9.65 2.62 51.88
N GLU A 183 8.55 1.98 51.47
CA GLU A 183 7.87 0.95 52.29
C GLU A 183 8.53 -0.42 52.21
N VAL A 184 9.37 -0.68 51.22
CA VAL A 184 10.18 -1.90 51.08
C VAL A 184 11.59 -1.56 51.60
N SER A 185 12.06 -2.24 52.68
CA SER A 185 13.41 -1.98 53.19
C SER A 185 14.46 -2.27 52.09
N ASP A 186 15.52 -1.46 52.06
CA ASP A 186 16.66 -1.66 51.14
C ASP A 186 17.24 -3.08 51.24
N GLU A 187 17.11 -3.71 52.40
CA GLU A 187 17.59 -5.05 52.66
C GLU A 187 16.69 -6.15 52.01
N GLN A 188 15.39 -5.93 51.95
CA GLN A 188 14.46 -6.85 51.27
C GLN A 188 14.62 -6.73 49.75
N LEU A 189 14.84 -5.53 49.27
CA LEU A 189 15.11 -5.29 47.84
C LEU A 189 16.47 -5.89 47.44
N ARG A 190 17.53 -5.75 48.27
CA ARG A 190 18.82 -6.41 48.04
C ARG A 190 18.70 -7.91 47.99
N ARG A 191 18.01 -8.52 48.94
CA ARG A 191 17.79 -9.98 48.96
C ARG A 191 17.05 -10.47 47.71
N PHE A 192 16.03 -9.72 47.26
CA PHE A 192 15.30 -10.08 46.06
C PHE A 192 16.20 -9.98 44.80
N LEU A 193 16.99 -8.91 44.69
CA LEU A 193 17.92 -8.71 43.59
C LEU A 193 19.07 -9.74 43.59
N GLU A 194 19.60 -10.12 44.78
CA GLU A 194 20.60 -11.18 44.95
C GLU A 194 20.07 -12.56 44.53
N VAL A 195 18.83 -12.88 44.90
CA VAL A 195 18.19 -14.17 44.57
C VAL A 195 17.82 -14.28 43.11
N THR A 196 17.46 -13.17 42.43
CA THR A 196 17.06 -13.15 41.04
C THR A 196 18.22 -12.98 40.08
N GLY A 197 19.47 -12.85 40.56
CA GLY A 197 20.64 -12.63 39.68
C GLY A 197 20.65 -11.26 39.01
N ALA A 198 19.84 -10.33 39.47
CA ALA A 198 19.70 -8.99 38.90
C ALA A 198 20.72 -7.99 39.45
N VAL A 199 21.89 -8.47 39.90
CA VAL A 199 22.94 -7.62 40.50
C VAL A 199 24.26 -7.81 39.77
N ASP A 200 24.58 -6.86 38.90
CA ASP A 200 25.93 -6.35 38.75
C ASP A 200 25.86 -4.83 38.56
N GLY A 201 25.58 -4.12 39.67
CA GLY A 201 25.69 -2.67 39.76
C GLY A 201 25.68 -2.21 41.21
N PRO A 202 26.50 -1.25 41.64
CA PRO A 202 26.63 -0.85 43.03
C PRO A 202 25.31 -0.28 43.55
N VAL A 203 24.74 -0.91 44.56
CA VAL A 203 23.69 -0.31 45.38
C VAL A 203 24.33 0.79 46.22
N VAL A 204 24.18 2.04 45.82
CA VAL A 204 24.70 3.17 46.57
C VAL A 204 23.74 3.52 47.69
N SER A 205 24.18 3.25 48.91
CA SER A 205 23.58 3.78 50.12
C SER A 205 23.99 5.25 50.29
N GLY A 206 23.00 6.12 50.47
CA GLY A 206 23.10 7.42 51.15
C GLY A 206 23.98 8.50 50.58
N ASN A 207 23.37 9.62 50.17
CA ASN A 207 23.97 10.94 49.96
C ASN A 207 24.96 11.11 48.77
N GLY A 208 24.44 11.24 47.56
CA GLY A 208 25.25 11.72 46.46
C GLY A 208 24.58 11.50 45.10
N ALA A 209 24.16 12.57 44.49
CA ALA A 209 23.71 12.82 43.14
C ALA A 209 23.75 11.70 42.09
N ALA A 210 22.64 11.58 41.32
CA ALA A 210 22.51 11.05 39.98
C ALA A 210 22.59 9.53 39.78
N GLN A 211 21.60 8.80 40.28
CA GLN A 211 21.12 7.60 39.56
C GLN A 211 19.62 7.80 39.28
N GLY A 212 19.26 7.88 37.98
CA GLY A 212 17.90 8.12 37.54
C GLY A 212 16.91 7.07 38.06
N ASN A 213 15.65 7.47 38.15
CA ASN A 213 14.56 6.57 38.51
C ASN A 213 14.55 5.35 37.56
N PRO A 214 14.32 4.10 38.09
CA PRO A 214 14.22 2.93 37.24
C PRO A 214 13.10 3.09 36.19
N VAL A 215 13.34 2.64 34.97
CA VAL A 215 12.34 2.63 33.89
C VAL A 215 11.90 1.20 33.61
N ALA A 216 10.60 0.97 33.60
CA ALA A 216 9.99 -0.28 33.16
C ALA A 216 9.23 -0.07 31.86
N ILE A 217 9.37 -1.03 30.93
CA ILE A 217 8.69 -1.01 29.65
C ILE A 217 7.76 -2.22 29.57
N VAL A 218 6.53 -1.98 29.14
CA VAL A 218 5.48 -2.99 28.98
C VAL A 218 4.98 -2.95 27.55
N GLN A 219 5.05 -4.08 26.85
CA GLN A 219 4.46 -4.17 25.50
C GLN A 219 2.95 -4.32 25.62
N ILE A 220 2.20 -3.53 24.83
CA ILE A 220 0.75 -3.68 24.72
C ILE A 220 0.44 -4.97 23.94
N PRO A 221 -0.38 -5.90 24.49
CA PRO A 221 -0.64 -7.19 23.86
C PRO A 221 -1.47 -7.04 22.59
N ALA A 222 -0.96 -7.54 21.46
CA ALA A 222 -1.66 -7.53 20.17
C ALA A 222 -2.72 -8.64 20.05
N SER A 223 -2.80 -9.56 21.01
CA SER A 223 -3.80 -10.64 21.06
C SER A 223 -5.18 -10.16 21.54
N ILE A 224 -5.25 -8.99 22.19
CA ILE A 224 -6.49 -8.35 22.62
C ILE A 224 -6.85 -7.23 21.62
N PRO A 225 -8.13 -7.10 21.22
CA PRO A 225 -8.58 -5.96 20.43
C PRO A 225 -8.23 -4.63 21.10
N ARG A 226 -7.68 -3.70 20.32
CA ARG A 226 -7.27 -2.40 20.85
C ARG A 226 -8.45 -1.53 21.25
N VAL A 227 -9.57 -1.62 20.52
CA VAL A 227 -10.82 -0.92 20.83
C VAL A 227 -11.57 -1.71 21.90
N VAL A 228 -11.69 -1.15 23.09
CA VAL A 228 -12.39 -1.74 24.24
C VAL A 228 -13.73 -1.02 24.40
N TRP A 229 -14.83 -1.75 24.18
CA TRP A 229 -16.17 -1.22 24.38
C TRP A 229 -16.53 -1.22 25.87
N LEU A 230 -17.04 -0.11 26.33
CA LEU A 230 -17.46 0.10 27.71
C LEU A 230 -18.98 -0.06 27.86
N PRO A 231 -19.49 -0.22 29.08
CA PRO A 231 -20.93 -0.11 29.33
C PRO A 231 -21.48 1.22 28.78
N ASP A 232 -22.57 1.15 28.04
CA ASP A 232 -23.22 2.32 27.47
C ASP A 232 -23.75 3.24 28.58
N GLU A 233 -23.48 4.53 28.48
CA GLU A 233 -23.95 5.58 29.40
C GLU A 233 -24.52 6.75 28.57
N ASP A 234 -25.56 7.39 29.08
CA ASP A 234 -26.20 8.59 28.47
C ASP A 234 -26.59 8.43 26.99
N GLY A 235 -26.88 7.20 26.55
CA GLY A 235 -27.28 6.91 25.16
C GLY A 235 -26.12 6.90 24.15
N CYS A 236 -24.88 7.01 24.61
CA CYS A 236 -23.67 6.87 23.82
C CYS A 236 -23.13 5.45 23.92
N ARG A 237 -22.71 4.91 22.78
CA ARG A 237 -21.88 3.73 22.70
C ARG A 237 -20.43 4.15 22.95
N ILE A 238 -19.88 3.80 24.10
CA ILE A 238 -18.59 4.32 24.59
C ILE A 238 -17.48 3.32 24.33
N PHE A 239 -16.33 3.80 23.88
CA PHE A 239 -15.13 2.99 23.77
C PHE A 239 -13.91 3.72 24.33
N THR A 240 -12.96 2.93 24.76
CA THR A 240 -11.59 3.36 25.11
C THR A 240 -10.57 2.51 24.37
N LEU A 241 -9.29 2.78 24.56
CA LEU A 241 -8.22 2.00 23.95
C LEU A 241 -7.52 1.14 25.01
N LEU A 242 -7.04 -0.03 24.57
CA LEU A 242 -6.30 -0.96 25.43
C LEU A 242 -5.06 -0.30 26.06
N ASP A 243 -4.39 0.57 25.32
CA ASP A 243 -3.24 1.34 25.77
C ASP A 243 -3.61 2.32 26.90
N ASP A 244 -4.78 2.99 26.84
CA ASP A 244 -5.27 3.84 27.94
C ASP A 244 -5.56 3.02 29.19
N VAL A 245 -6.13 1.82 29.03
CA VAL A 245 -6.37 0.87 30.13
C VAL A 245 -5.06 0.42 30.77
N VAL A 246 -4.04 0.12 29.96
CA VAL A 246 -2.72 -0.27 30.46
C VAL A 246 -2.02 0.89 31.17
N LEU A 247 -2.15 2.12 30.71
CA LEU A 247 -1.60 3.28 31.42
C LEU A 247 -2.30 3.50 32.77
N GLU A 248 -3.64 3.43 32.81
CA GLU A 248 -4.44 3.68 34.02
C GLU A 248 -4.18 2.63 35.10
N PHE A 249 -4.20 1.35 34.76
CA PHE A 249 -4.06 0.24 35.71
C PHE A 249 -2.63 -0.32 35.77
N GLY A 250 -1.71 0.15 34.93
CA GLY A 250 -0.31 -0.25 34.90
C GLY A 250 0.42 -0.14 36.27
N PRO A 251 0.12 0.85 37.13
CA PRO A 251 0.68 0.90 38.49
C PRO A 251 0.48 -0.38 39.28
N ARG A 252 -0.53 -1.20 39.03
CA ARG A 252 -0.75 -2.52 39.65
C ARG A 252 0.36 -3.54 39.35
N LEU A 253 1.15 -3.30 38.27
CA LEU A 253 2.31 -4.14 37.92
C LEU A 253 3.51 -3.91 38.84
N PHE A 254 3.54 -2.78 39.59
CA PHE A 254 4.72 -2.31 40.33
C PHE A 254 4.42 -2.07 41.80
N PRO A 255 4.03 -3.11 42.58
CA PRO A 255 3.79 -2.96 44.01
C PRO A 255 5.05 -2.46 44.73
N GLY A 256 4.91 -1.42 45.57
CA GLY A 256 6.03 -0.79 46.28
C GLY A 256 6.74 0.34 45.53
N PHE A 257 6.22 0.69 44.32
CA PHE A 257 6.67 1.85 43.56
C PHE A 257 5.53 2.81 43.29
N GLU A 258 5.86 4.09 43.25
CA GLU A 258 5.02 5.14 42.73
C GLU A 258 5.42 5.45 41.27
N ILE A 259 4.46 5.67 40.37
CA ILE A 259 4.74 6.06 39.01
C ILE A 259 4.99 7.57 38.97
N ALA A 260 6.21 7.99 38.65
CA ALA A 260 6.58 9.39 38.50
C ALA A 260 6.17 9.97 37.14
N GLU A 261 6.35 9.20 36.07
CA GLU A 261 5.95 9.50 34.69
C GLU A 261 5.48 8.24 33.99
N SER A 262 4.55 8.37 33.06
CA SER A 262 4.15 7.30 32.15
C SER A 262 4.02 7.83 30.73
N LEU A 263 4.34 6.99 29.73
CA LEU A 263 4.40 7.39 28.33
C LEU A 263 4.02 6.21 27.44
N LEU A 264 3.15 6.43 26.46
CA LEU A 264 2.94 5.50 25.35
C LEU A 264 3.92 5.82 24.23
N PHE A 265 4.47 4.77 23.60
CA PHE A 265 5.34 4.96 22.45
C PHE A 265 5.32 3.79 21.48
N LYS A 266 5.70 4.09 20.23
CA LYS A 266 5.92 3.14 19.15
C LYS A 266 7.25 3.45 18.46
N VAL A 267 8.08 2.42 18.30
CA VAL A 267 9.36 2.51 17.58
C VAL A 267 9.22 1.94 16.19
N THR A 268 9.68 2.69 15.18
CA THR A 268 9.87 2.18 13.83
C THR A 268 11.34 1.90 13.63
N ARG A 269 11.68 0.69 13.15
CA ARG A 269 13.06 0.22 12.94
C ARG A 269 13.37 0.02 11.46
N ASP A 270 14.64 0.02 11.13
CA ASP A 270 15.12 -0.31 9.77
C ASP A 270 14.74 -1.76 9.39
N ALA A 271 13.98 -1.92 8.33
CA ALA A 271 13.59 -3.22 7.78
C ALA A 271 14.23 -3.48 6.40
N ASN A 272 15.34 -2.79 6.09
CA ASN A 272 16.00 -2.85 4.79
C ASN A 272 16.97 -4.04 4.64
N GLY A 273 17.00 -4.98 5.59
CA GLY A 273 17.84 -6.18 5.53
C GLY A 273 17.74 -6.87 4.16
N ALA A 274 18.86 -6.94 3.45
CA ALA A 274 18.94 -7.67 2.18
C ALA A 274 19.14 -9.16 2.48
N VAL A 275 18.36 -10.01 1.82
CA VAL A 275 18.68 -11.45 1.74
C VAL A 275 19.95 -11.57 0.90
N ASP A 276 20.97 -12.25 1.43
CA ASP A 276 22.18 -12.59 0.67
C ASP A 276 21.77 -13.57 -0.44
N GLU A 277 21.79 -13.08 -1.69
CA GLU A 277 21.31 -13.83 -2.86
C GLU A 277 22.32 -14.88 -3.35
N GLU A 278 23.52 -14.93 -2.77
CA GLU A 278 24.60 -15.86 -3.14
C GLU A 278 24.57 -17.18 -2.35
N ARG A 279 23.69 -17.31 -1.34
CA ARG A 279 23.48 -18.58 -0.61
C ARG A 279 22.46 -19.46 -1.33
N ASP A 280 22.96 -20.37 -2.15
CA ASP A 280 22.13 -21.28 -2.98
C ASP A 280 21.44 -22.42 -2.20
N ASP A 281 21.79 -22.69 -0.93
CA ASP A 281 21.43 -23.97 -0.29
C ASP A 281 20.09 -23.97 0.50
N ASP A 282 19.57 -22.83 0.97
CA ASP A 282 18.22 -22.72 1.55
C ASP A 282 17.68 -21.29 1.54
N PHE A 283 17.03 -20.92 0.45
CA PHE A 283 16.46 -19.59 0.25
C PHE A 283 15.37 -19.25 1.29
N ILE A 284 14.61 -20.24 1.76
CA ILE A 284 13.56 -20.06 2.77
C ILE A 284 14.19 -19.75 4.13
N ALA A 285 15.25 -20.48 4.52
CA ALA A 285 16.00 -20.20 5.73
C ALA A 285 16.66 -18.82 5.72
N ALA A 286 17.20 -18.38 4.58
CA ALA A 286 17.78 -17.06 4.43
C ALA A 286 16.73 -15.94 4.60
N ILE A 287 15.50 -16.15 4.14
CA ILE A 287 14.38 -15.20 4.39
C ILE A 287 14.04 -15.16 5.89
N GLN A 288 13.98 -16.31 6.57
CA GLN A 288 13.69 -16.37 8.00
C GLN A 288 14.76 -15.65 8.82
N GLU A 289 16.06 -15.85 8.51
CA GLU A 289 17.17 -15.13 9.16
C GLU A 289 17.05 -13.61 9.02
N VAL A 290 16.62 -13.11 7.85
CA VAL A 290 16.36 -11.67 7.65
C VAL A 290 15.15 -11.20 8.46
N LEU A 291 14.09 -12.00 8.56
CA LEU A 291 12.92 -11.66 9.39
C LEU A 291 13.31 -11.53 10.86
N ASP A 292 14.12 -12.46 11.37
CA ASP A 292 14.63 -12.44 12.75
C ASP A 292 15.56 -11.23 13.03
N SER A 293 16.41 -10.88 12.07
CA SER A 293 17.31 -9.72 12.18
C SER A 293 16.60 -8.38 12.26
N ARG A 294 15.36 -8.28 11.74
CA ARG A 294 14.54 -7.06 11.82
C ARG A 294 14.16 -6.68 13.25
N LEU A 295 14.13 -7.64 14.18
CA LEU A 295 13.80 -7.39 15.59
C LEU A 295 14.85 -6.56 16.34
N SER A 296 16.12 -6.65 15.93
CA SER A 296 17.27 -5.97 16.54
C SER A 296 17.82 -4.80 15.73
N SER A 297 17.14 -4.41 14.66
CA SER A 297 17.61 -3.37 13.74
C SER A 297 17.54 -1.95 14.34
N ILE A 298 18.25 -1.01 13.70
CA ILE A 298 18.43 0.38 14.19
C ILE A 298 17.08 1.13 14.21
N PRO A 299 16.73 1.82 15.33
CA PRO A 299 15.58 2.71 15.37
C PRO A 299 15.71 3.86 14.38
N VAL A 300 14.62 4.20 13.68
CA VAL A 300 14.59 5.29 12.69
C VAL A 300 13.52 6.34 12.99
N ARG A 301 12.52 6.01 13.82
CA ARG A 301 11.49 6.95 14.28
C ARG A 301 10.94 6.51 15.64
N LEU A 302 10.70 7.48 16.52
CA LEU A 302 9.95 7.33 17.76
C LEU A 302 8.66 8.17 17.67
N MET A 303 7.51 7.52 17.79
CA MET A 303 6.23 8.20 18.00
C MET A 303 5.83 8.01 19.47
N CYS A 304 5.39 9.06 20.15
CA CYS A 304 5.09 8.98 21.58
C CYS A 304 4.03 10.02 22.00
N THR A 305 3.41 9.82 23.17
CA THR A 305 2.60 10.87 23.83
C THR A 305 3.51 11.97 24.38
N GLY A 306 3.01 13.24 24.44
CA GLY A 306 3.84 14.40 24.72
C GLY A 306 4.16 14.72 26.19
N ASP A 307 3.50 14.07 27.17
CA ASP A 307 3.37 14.60 28.53
C ASP A 307 4.46 14.17 29.54
N SER A 308 5.51 13.48 29.10
CA SER A 308 6.53 12.89 29.99
C SER A 308 7.95 13.20 29.52
N PRO A 309 8.45 14.44 29.77
CA PRO A 309 9.75 14.87 29.28
C PRO A 309 10.94 14.06 29.79
N GLY A 310 10.87 13.52 31.01
CA GLY A 310 11.92 12.66 31.58
C GLY A 310 12.01 11.32 30.85
N LEU A 311 10.88 10.64 30.65
CA LEU A 311 10.83 9.40 29.86
C LEU A 311 11.21 9.62 28.39
N LEU A 312 10.74 10.71 27.78
CA LEU A 312 11.09 11.05 26.41
C LEU A 312 12.60 11.27 26.25
N GLY A 313 13.20 12.04 27.15
CA GLY A 313 14.65 12.26 27.15
C GLY A 313 15.44 10.97 27.34
N TYR A 314 14.97 10.07 28.23
CA TYR A 314 15.56 8.76 28.43
C TYR A 314 15.48 7.91 27.14
N LEU A 315 14.31 7.76 26.54
CA LEU A 315 14.11 6.94 25.33
C LEU A 315 14.94 7.47 24.16
N LYS A 316 14.99 8.80 23.95
CA LYS A 316 15.83 9.42 22.92
C LYS A 316 17.30 9.05 23.09
N THR A 317 17.82 9.18 24.29
CA THR A 317 19.22 8.89 24.60
C THR A 317 19.53 7.40 24.40
N ALA A 318 18.70 6.52 24.95
CA ALA A 318 18.87 5.08 24.85
C ALA A 318 18.74 4.52 23.42
N MET A 319 17.95 5.18 22.56
CA MET A 319 17.78 4.81 21.15
C MET A 319 18.72 5.57 20.22
N ALA A 320 19.53 6.52 20.73
CA ALA A 320 20.37 7.41 19.95
C ALA A 320 19.59 8.14 18.82
N LEU A 321 18.37 8.61 19.10
CA LEU A 321 17.51 9.30 18.16
C LEU A 321 17.65 10.82 18.31
N PRO A 322 17.90 11.57 17.22
CA PRO A 322 17.86 13.01 17.20
C PRO A 322 16.41 13.53 17.25
N ASP A 323 16.23 14.82 17.56
CA ASP A 323 14.90 15.42 17.71
C ASP A 323 14.03 15.34 16.45
N GLU A 324 14.62 15.42 15.28
CA GLU A 324 13.94 15.29 13.99
C GLU A 324 13.31 13.93 13.71
N ASP A 325 13.69 12.90 14.48
CA ASP A 325 13.13 11.53 14.38
C ASP A 325 12.07 11.22 15.43
N VAL A 326 11.76 12.19 16.28
CA VAL A 326 10.80 12.07 17.39
C VAL A 326 9.52 12.81 17.06
N TYR A 327 8.40 12.11 17.16
CA TYR A 327 7.06 12.59 16.81
C TYR A 327 6.15 12.52 18.04
N PRO A 328 6.20 13.54 18.92
CA PRO A 328 5.25 13.65 20.02
C PRO A 328 3.87 14.02 19.46
N VAL A 329 2.82 13.39 19.98
CA VAL A 329 1.43 13.62 19.56
C VAL A 329 0.51 13.73 20.77
N ASP A 330 -0.50 14.58 20.65
CA ASP A 330 -1.57 14.72 21.63
C ASP A 330 -2.72 13.79 21.22
N GLY A 331 -2.82 12.62 21.85
CA GLY A 331 -3.88 11.65 21.60
C GLY A 331 -3.39 10.22 21.33
N PRO A 332 -4.28 9.35 20.86
CA PRO A 332 -3.95 7.95 20.61
C PRO A 332 -2.82 7.80 19.58
N ILE A 333 -1.71 7.18 19.94
CA ILE A 333 -0.66 6.86 18.98
C ILE A 333 -1.07 5.67 18.11
N ASP A 334 -0.39 5.48 16.96
CA ASP A 334 -0.67 4.38 16.02
C ASP A 334 -2.09 4.32 15.48
N LEU A 335 -2.45 5.31 14.68
CA LEU A 335 -3.79 5.37 14.05
C LEU A 335 -4.03 4.25 13.03
N SER A 336 -3.00 3.49 12.63
CA SER A 336 -3.16 2.36 11.70
C SER A 336 -4.12 1.28 12.22
N THR A 337 -4.22 1.14 13.54
CA THR A 337 -5.09 0.14 14.20
C THR A 337 -6.55 0.58 14.37
N PHE A 338 -6.89 1.85 14.07
CA PHE A 338 -8.29 2.32 14.07
C PHE A 338 -9.15 1.71 12.96
N THR A 339 -8.56 0.94 12.06
CA THR A 339 -9.32 0.12 11.09
C THR A 339 -10.33 -0.79 11.76
N ASP A 340 -10.09 -1.25 12.99
CA ASP A 340 -11.03 -2.07 13.77
C ASP A 340 -12.32 -1.29 14.12
N LEU A 341 -12.20 -0.03 14.47
CA LEU A 341 -13.35 0.85 14.68
C LEU A 341 -14.13 1.10 13.39
N VAL A 342 -13.39 1.25 12.27
CA VAL A 342 -14.00 1.47 10.95
C VAL A 342 -14.89 0.30 10.54
N VAL A 343 -14.55 -0.95 10.87
CA VAL A 343 -15.32 -2.15 10.47
C VAL A 343 -16.34 -2.58 11.51
N THR A 344 -16.47 -1.87 12.63
CA THR A 344 -17.39 -2.21 13.73
C THR A 344 -18.84 -2.27 13.23
N PRO A 345 -19.59 -3.37 13.51
CA PRO A 345 -20.99 -3.50 13.11
C PRO A 345 -21.92 -2.42 13.72
N GLY A 346 -22.96 -2.06 12.98
CA GLY A 346 -23.97 -1.11 13.43
C GLY A 346 -23.62 0.38 13.24
N LEU A 347 -22.47 0.67 12.60
CA LEU A 347 -22.03 2.02 12.27
C LEU A 347 -22.04 2.30 10.75
N ASP A 348 -22.86 1.55 10.01
CA ASP A 348 -22.87 1.58 8.53
C ASP A 348 -23.24 2.96 7.96
N ARG A 349 -24.08 3.73 8.68
CA ARG A 349 -24.45 5.10 8.29
C ARG A 349 -23.29 6.09 8.27
N LEU A 350 -22.17 5.75 8.93
CA LEU A 350 -20.95 6.58 9.01
C LEU A 350 -19.89 6.18 7.97
N ARG A 351 -20.24 5.27 7.05
CA ARG A 351 -19.40 4.78 5.95
C ARG A 351 -20.00 5.15 4.60
N TYR A 352 -19.21 4.93 3.56
CA TYR A 352 -19.77 4.95 2.21
C TYR A 352 -20.85 3.88 2.05
N GLU A 353 -21.91 4.21 1.32
CA GLU A 353 -22.88 3.21 0.85
C GLU A 353 -22.13 2.13 0.07
N PRO A 354 -22.36 0.83 0.37
CA PRO A 354 -21.69 -0.27 -0.36
C PRO A 354 -22.05 -0.25 -1.84
N TRP A 355 -21.06 -0.24 -2.70
CA TRP A 355 -21.26 -0.41 -4.13
C TRP A 355 -21.21 -1.89 -4.49
N LYS A 356 -22.20 -2.33 -5.25
CA LYS A 356 -22.27 -3.70 -5.74
C LYS A 356 -21.27 -3.89 -6.90
N ASN A 357 -20.49 -4.96 -6.84
CA ASN A 357 -19.69 -5.40 -7.98
C ASN A 357 -20.58 -6.16 -8.94
N TYR A 358 -20.84 -5.61 -10.13
CA TYR A 358 -21.73 -6.22 -11.10
C TYR A 358 -21.04 -7.33 -11.89
N HIS A 359 -21.80 -8.39 -12.23
CA HIS A 359 -21.29 -9.40 -13.18
C HIS A 359 -21.18 -8.75 -14.57
N PRO A 360 -20.01 -8.80 -15.25
CA PRO A 360 -19.89 -8.11 -16.53
C PRO A 360 -20.72 -8.78 -17.62
N VAL A 361 -21.56 -8.00 -18.29
CA VAL A 361 -22.48 -8.45 -19.34
C VAL A 361 -21.76 -9.16 -20.51
N SER A 362 -20.48 -8.83 -20.75
CA SER A 362 -19.62 -9.45 -21.76
C SER A 362 -19.27 -10.91 -21.44
N PHE A 363 -19.44 -11.38 -20.19
CA PHE A 363 -19.16 -12.74 -19.76
C PHE A 363 -20.47 -13.51 -19.56
N PRO A 364 -20.97 -14.23 -20.55
CA PRO A 364 -22.25 -14.95 -20.44
C PRO A 364 -22.15 -16.07 -19.39
N GLU A 365 -23.16 -16.15 -18.51
CA GLU A 365 -23.20 -17.17 -17.45
C GLU A 365 -23.47 -18.58 -18.00
N ASP A 366 -24.28 -18.68 -19.09
CA ASP A 366 -24.82 -19.92 -19.63
C ASP A 366 -24.00 -20.49 -20.80
N ALA A 367 -22.92 -19.84 -21.25
CA ALA A 367 -22.09 -20.29 -22.36
C ALA A 367 -20.68 -20.70 -21.87
N PRO A 368 -20.07 -21.74 -22.49
CA PRO A 368 -18.68 -22.08 -22.23
C PRO A 368 -17.75 -20.90 -22.54
N LEU A 369 -16.88 -20.56 -21.58
CA LEU A 369 -15.98 -19.40 -21.72
C LEU A 369 -15.02 -19.55 -22.91
N TRP A 370 -14.59 -20.78 -23.20
CA TRP A 370 -13.71 -21.08 -24.33
C TRP A 370 -14.33 -20.71 -25.70
N ASP A 371 -15.63 -20.93 -25.87
CA ASP A 371 -16.33 -20.62 -27.12
C ASP A 371 -16.49 -19.12 -27.33
N GLU A 372 -16.64 -18.36 -26.26
CA GLU A 372 -16.64 -16.88 -26.34
C GLU A 372 -15.27 -16.33 -26.71
N LEU A 373 -14.20 -16.83 -26.09
CA LEU A 373 -12.84 -16.39 -26.32
C LEU A 373 -12.34 -16.69 -27.73
N LYS A 374 -12.86 -17.72 -28.38
CA LYS A 374 -12.60 -17.96 -29.81
C LYS A 374 -13.24 -16.94 -30.73
N ARG A 375 -14.30 -16.27 -30.29
CA ARG A 375 -15.02 -15.28 -31.09
C ARG A 375 -14.47 -13.87 -30.89
N LYS A 376 -14.07 -13.53 -29.67
CA LYS A 376 -13.63 -12.19 -29.29
C LYS A 376 -12.85 -12.21 -27.98
N ASP A 377 -12.02 -11.22 -27.80
CA ASP A 377 -11.42 -10.93 -26.51
C ASP A 377 -12.48 -10.43 -25.53
N LEU A 378 -12.24 -10.68 -24.22
CA LEU A 378 -13.10 -10.21 -23.14
C LEU A 378 -12.30 -9.30 -22.21
N PHE A 379 -12.93 -8.19 -21.82
CA PHE A 379 -12.37 -7.17 -20.96
C PHE A 379 -13.06 -7.17 -19.61
N LEU A 380 -12.28 -7.00 -18.53
CA LEU A 380 -12.77 -6.90 -17.17
C LEU A 380 -12.17 -5.67 -16.47
N HIS A 381 -13.03 -4.88 -15.82
CA HIS A 381 -12.67 -3.69 -15.08
C HIS A 381 -13.15 -3.77 -13.62
N VAL A 382 -12.28 -4.26 -12.74
CA VAL A 382 -12.57 -4.32 -11.30
C VAL A 382 -12.26 -2.97 -10.64
N PRO A 383 -12.91 -2.59 -9.52
CA PRO A 383 -13.93 -3.31 -8.77
C PRO A 383 -15.37 -3.00 -9.21
N TYR A 384 -15.57 -2.23 -10.29
CA TYR A 384 -16.91 -1.93 -10.82
C TYR A 384 -17.61 -3.21 -11.28
N GLN A 385 -16.82 -4.10 -11.87
CA GLN A 385 -17.21 -5.45 -12.24
C GLN A 385 -16.65 -6.46 -11.24
N SER A 386 -17.36 -7.58 -11.10
CA SER A 386 -16.98 -8.67 -10.22
C SER A 386 -15.70 -9.37 -10.69
N TYR A 387 -14.86 -9.78 -9.74
CA TYR A 387 -13.67 -10.60 -10.00
C TYR A 387 -13.98 -12.05 -10.35
N GLU A 388 -15.26 -12.45 -10.23
CA GLU A 388 -15.73 -13.82 -10.48
C GLU A 388 -15.30 -14.38 -11.85
N PRO A 389 -15.29 -13.64 -12.99
CA PRO A 389 -14.82 -14.16 -14.26
C PRO A 389 -13.39 -14.72 -14.24
N VAL A 390 -12.48 -14.14 -13.45
CA VAL A 390 -11.11 -14.66 -13.29
C VAL A 390 -11.13 -16.00 -12.55
N LEU A 391 -11.92 -16.10 -11.49
CA LEU A 391 -12.08 -17.34 -10.73
C LEU A 391 -12.77 -18.41 -11.57
N ARG A 392 -13.78 -18.04 -12.36
CA ARG A 392 -14.46 -18.94 -13.30
C ARG A 392 -13.52 -19.48 -14.36
N PHE A 393 -12.74 -18.61 -15.01
CA PHE A 393 -11.74 -19.02 -16.00
C PHE A 393 -10.78 -20.10 -15.46
N LEU A 394 -10.32 -19.91 -14.22
CA LEU A 394 -9.47 -20.90 -13.56
C LEU A 394 -10.24 -22.16 -13.18
N ASN A 395 -11.47 -22.06 -12.66
CA ASN A 395 -12.29 -23.21 -12.27
C ASN A 395 -12.72 -24.05 -13.48
N ASP A 396 -13.08 -23.40 -14.60
CA ASP A 396 -13.37 -24.08 -15.86
C ASP A 396 -12.13 -24.86 -16.34
N ALA A 397 -10.94 -24.25 -16.23
CA ALA A 397 -9.70 -24.95 -16.54
C ALA A 397 -9.42 -26.15 -15.60
N VAL A 398 -9.83 -26.08 -14.34
CA VAL A 398 -9.71 -27.21 -13.38
C VAL A 398 -10.62 -28.37 -13.77
N THR A 399 -11.87 -28.10 -14.12
CA THR A 399 -12.91 -29.11 -14.33
C THR A 399 -12.93 -29.71 -15.75
N ASP A 400 -12.43 -28.95 -16.74
CA ASP A 400 -12.42 -29.39 -18.13
C ASP A 400 -11.36 -30.48 -18.39
N PRO A 401 -11.74 -31.71 -18.77
CA PRO A 401 -10.78 -32.80 -19.04
C PRO A 401 -9.87 -32.53 -20.24
N ALA A 402 -10.23 -31.61 -21.14
CA ALA A 402 -9.45 -31.26 -22.30
C ALA A 402 -8.29 -30.31 -21.94
N VAL A 403 -8.31 -29.67 -20.78
CA VAL A 403 -7.21 -28.82 -20.30
C VAL A 403 -6.04 -29.69 -19.85
N LEU A 404 -4.87 -29.46 -20.46
CA LEU A 404 -3.62 -30.19 -20.25
C LEU A 404 -2.71 -29.55 -19.23
N ALA A 405 -2.59 -28.20 -19.30
CA ALA A 405 -1.66 -27.45 -18.45
C ALA A 405 -2.21 -26.08 -18.06
N ILE A 406 -1.77 -25.61 -16.90
CA ILE A 406 -2.02 -24.26 -16.36
C ILE A 406 -0.68 -23.70 -15.93
N LYS A 407 -0.32 -22.51 -16.43
CA LYS A 407 0.87 -21.75 -15.98
C LYS A 407 0.44 -20.40 -15.47
N MET A 408 0.97 -19.95 -14.32
CA MET A 408 0.52 -18.74 -13.66
C MET A 408 1.63 -18.05 -12.88
N THR A 409 1.61 -16.71 -12.83
CA THR A 409 2.43 -15.94 -11.91
C THR A 409 1.63 -15.55 -10.67
N LEU A 410 2.20 -15.67 -9.47
CA LEU A 410 1.60 -15.24 -8.22
C LEU A 410 2.57 -14.33 -7.44
N TYR A 411 2.09 -13.17 -7.02
CA TYR A 411 2.87 -12.19 -6.26
C TYR A 411 2.37 -12.02 -4.82
N ARG A 412 1.08 -11.73 -4.65
CA ARG A 412 0.39 -11.63 -3.36
C ARG A 412 -0.97 -12.28 -3.47
N THR A 413 -1.24 -13.23 -2.59
CA THR A 413 -2.55 -13.90 -2.51
C THR A 413 -3.21 -13.62 -1.17
N SER A 414 -4.54 -13.79 -1.09
CA SER A 414 -5.24 -13.84 0.20
C SER A 414 -4.83 -15.09 1.00
N GLY A 415 -4.91 -15.04 2.34
CA GLY A 415 -4.46 -16.15 3.20
C GLY A 415 -5.14 -17.49 2.89
N ASP A 416 -6.45 -17.49 2.59
CA ASP A 416 -7.22 -18.64 2.07
C ASP A 416 -7.69 -18.34 0.65
N SER A 417 -6.73 -18.28 -0.28
CA SER A 417 -6.97 -17.87 -1.66
C SER A 417 -7.78 -18.89 -2.46
N PRO A 418 -8.90 -18.49 -3.08
CA PRO A 418 -9.64 -19.35 -4.01
C PRO A 418 -8.80 -19.73 -5.24
N VAL A 419 -7.83 -18.88 -5.64
CA VAL A 419 -6.88 -19.16 -6.72
C VAL A 419 -5.96 -20.31 -6.34
N VAL A 420 -5.33 -20.26 -5.15
CA VAL A 420 -4.45 -21.35 -4.67
C VAL A 420 -5.22 -22.66 -4.57
N ARG A 421 -6.44 -22.66 -3.99
CA ARG A 421 -7.30 -23.86 -3.93
C ARG A 421 -7.66 -24.42 -5.31
N ALA A 422 -7.87 -23.56 -6.30
CA ALA A 422 -8.14 -24.02 -7.67
C ALA A 422 -6.91 -24.69 -8.29
N LEU A 423 -5.72 -24.15 -8.11
CA LEU A 423 -4.46 -24.73 -8.59
C LEU A 423 -4.18 -26.09 -7.93
N GLU A 424 -4.40 -26.24 -6.62
CA GLU A 424 -4.33 -27.53 -5.92
C GLU A 424 -5.28 -28.57 -6.52
N ARG A 425 -6.54 -28.19 -6.79
CA ARG A 425 -7.52 -29.09 -7.43
C ARG A 425 -7.10 -29.47 -8.85
N ALA A 426 -6.54 -28.53 -9.63
CA ALA A 426 -6.05 -28.83 -10.96
C ALA A 426 -4.93 -29.86 -10.96
N ALA A 427 -3.96 -29.74 -10.06
CA ALA A 427 -2.87 -30.71 -9.91
C ALA A 427 -3.39 -32.08 -9.48
N ARG A 428 -4.28 -32.14 -8.49
CA ARG A 428 -4.94 -33.39 -8.07
C ARG A 428 -5.78 -34.03 -9.18
N ALA A 429 -6.33 -33.26 -10.11
CA ALA A 429 -7.01 -33.71 -11.29
C ALA A 429 -6.06 -34.19 -12.41
N GLY A 430 -4.74 -34.23 -12.17
CA GLY A 430 -3.73 -34.73 -13.09
C GLY A 430 -3.30 -33.75 -14.16
N LYS A 431 -3.62 -32.44 -14.03
CA LYS A 431 -3.16 -31.40 -14.95
C LYS A 431 -1.75 -30.97 -14.61
N GLN A 432 -0.96 -30.60 -15.62
CA GLN A 432 0.35 -30.01 -15.40
C GLN A 432 0.17 -28.56 -14.92
N VAL A 433 0.47 -28.29 -13.66
CA VAL A 433 0.36 -26.94 -13.07
C VAL A 433 1.75 -26.42 -12.78
N THR A 434 2.07 -25.22 -13.29
CA THR A 434 3.33 -24.52 -13.03
C THR A 434 3.02 -23.12 -12.49
N VAL A 435 3.57 -22.78 -11.34
CA VAL A 435 3.35 -21.49 -10.68
C VAL A 435 4.68 -20.81 -10.40
N PHE A 436 4.79 -19.57 -10.86
CA PHE A 436 5.93 -18.70 -10.59
C PHE A 436 5.58 -17.80 -9.40
N VAL A 437 6.31 -17.95 -8.30
CA VAL A 437 6.01 -17.31 -7.02
C VAL A 437 7.07 -16.28 -6.66
N GLU A 438 6.63 -15.09 -6.26
CA GLU A 438 7.51 -14.07 -5.67
C GLU A 438 7.47 -14.17 -4.14
N LEU A 439 8.43 -14.87 -3.55
CA LEU A 439 8.54 -15.01 -2.09
C LEU A 439 8.99 -13.74 -1.38
N LYS A 440 9.73 -12.85 -2.08
CA LYS A 440 10.24 -11.58 -1.53
C LYS A 440 9.18 -10.46 -1.57
N ALA A 441 7.87 -10.80 -1.59
CA ALA A 441 6.81 -9.81 -1.41
C ALA A 441 6.85 -9.34 0.05
N ARG A 442 7.36 -8.12 0.30
CA ARG A 442 7.59 -7.57 1.64
C ARG A 442 6.35 -7.64 2.51
N PHE A 443 6.52 -8.12 3.76
CA PHE A 443 5.48 -8.30 4.77
C PHE A 443 4.48 -9.45 4.53
N ASP A 444 4.63 -10.19 3.43
CA ASP A 444 3.84 -11.38 3.12
C ASP A 444 4.70 -12.66 3.02
N GLU A 445 5.98 -12.56 3.40
CA GLU A 445 6.98 -13.62 3.20
C GLU A 445 6.55 -14.94 3.88
N GLU A 446 6.23 -14.90 5.18
CA GLU A 446 5.80 -16.11 5.94
C GLU A 446 4.55 -16.76 5.35
N ARG A 447 3.59 -15.92 4.95
CA ARG A 447 2.35 -16.39 4.35
C ARG A 447 2.59 -17.03 2.99
N ASN A 448 3.47 -16.42 2.19
CA ASN A 448 3.82 -16.95 0.87
C ASN A 448 4.53 -18.31 0.98
N ILE A 449 5.39 -18.51 1.97
CA ILE A 449 6.05 -19.79 2.25
C ILE A 449 5.01 -20.89 2.54
N ALA A 450 4.05 -20.62 3.42
CA ALA A 450 3.08 -21.61 3.86
C ALA A 450 2.19 -22.17 2.72
N TRP A 451 1.67 -21.30 1.82
CA TRP A 451 0.83 -21.79 0.73
C TRP A 451 1.65 -22.41 -0.41
N VAL A 452 2.90 -22.03 -0.57
CA VAL A 452 3.81 -22.64 -1.53
C VAL A 452 4.06 -24.10 -1.17
N GLN A 453 4.39 -24.41 0.07
CA GLN A 453 4.56 -25.80 0.53
C GLN A 453 3.31 -26.64 0.24
N ARG A 454 2.11 -26.10 0.46
CA ARG A 454 0.86 -26.78 0.13
C ARG A 454 0.71 -27.08 -1.36
N LEU A 455 1.18 -26.22 -2.26
CA LEU A 455 1.15 -26.45 -3.70
C LEU A 455 2.14 -27.55 -4.11
N GLU A 456 3.33 -27.55 -3.57
CA GLU A 456 4.36 -28.58 -3.82
C GLU A 456 3.91 -29.96 -3.35
N ASP A 457 3.28 -30.06 -2.18
CA ASP A 457 2.75 -31.32 -1.62
C ASP A 457 1.72 -32.01 -2.53
N VAL A 458 1.04 -31.26 -3.40
CA VAL A 458 0.06 -31.82 -4.35
C VAL A 458 0.63 -31.98 -5.77
N GLY A 459 1.93 -31.74 -5.97
CA GLY A 459 2.63 -31.95 -7.24
C GLY A 459 2.58 -30.77 -8.21
N VAL A 460 2.28 -29.54 -7.74
CA VAL A 460 2.46 -28.32 -8.53
C VAL A 460 3.95 -28.02 -8.68
N ILE A 461 4.36 -27.70 -9.89
CA ILE A 461 5.71 -27.21 -10.14
C ILE A 461 5.78 -25.75 -9.70
N VAL A 462 6.43 -25.50 -8.57
CA VAL A 462 6.65 -24.12 -8.08
C VAL A 462 8.03 -23.66 -8.49
N VAL A 463 8.12 -22.49 -9.14
CA VAL A 463 9.35 -21.83 -9.51
C VAL A 463 9.52 -20.60 -8.63
N TYR A 464 10.56 -20.59 -7.80
CA TYR A 464 10.91 -19.47 -6.93
C TYR A 464 11.82 -18.52 -7.67
N GLY A 465 11.39 -17.32 -7.90
CA GLY A 465 12.20 -16.23 -8.40
C GLY A 465 13.04 -16.55 -9.63
N ILE A 466 13.43 -15.55 -10.34
CA ILE A 466 14.55 -15.60 -11.29
C ILE A 466 15.71 -14.99 -10.56
N ALA A 467 16.90 -15.60 -10.64
CA ALA A 467 18.12 -15.05 -10.04
C ALA A 467 18.19 -13.52 -10.28
N ARG A 468 18.17 -12.74 -9.20
CA ARG A 468 18.26 -11.27 -9.17
C ARG A 468 17.05 -10.47 -9.70
N LEU A 469 15.97 -11.10 -10.20
CA LEU A 469 14.79 -10.39 -10.71
C LEU A 469 13.53 -10.78 -9.91
N LYS A 470 12.71 -9.78 -9.54
CA LYS A 470 11.38 -10.01 -8.94
C LYS A 470 10.33 -10.17 -10.02
N VAL A 471 9.53 -11.25 -9.95
CA VAL A 471 8.41 -11.45 -10.87
C VAL A 471 7.20 -10.65 -10.42
N HIS A 472 6.81 -9.65 -11.23
CA HIS A 472 5.64 -8.79 -10.94
C HIS A 472 4.60 -8.79 -12.07
N ALA A 473 4.85 -9.47 -13.18
CA ALA A 473 3.87 -9.69 -14.24
C ALA A 473 2.65 -10.48 -13.74
N LYS A 474 1.46 -10.21 -14.27
CA LYS A 474 0.21 -10.90 -13.96
C LYS A 474 -0.31 -11.56 -15.21
N ILE A 475 -0.04 -12.85 -15.32
CA ILE A 475 -0.38 -13.66 -16.48
C ILE A 475 -0.78 -15.08 -16.07
N LEU A 476 -1.85 -15.58 -16.70
CA LEU A 476 -2.34 -16.94 -16.56
C LEU A 476 -2.51 -17.52 -17.97
N LEU A 477 -1.90 -18.67 -18.23
CA LEU A 477 -1.97 -19.41 -19.48
C LEU A 477 -2.62 -20.77 -19.23
N VAL A 478 -3.68 -21.07 -19.99
CA VAL A 478 -4.34 -22.37 -20.02
C VAL A 478 -4.08 -23.01 -21.37
N VAL A 479 -3.61 -24.25 -21.37
CA VAL A 479 -3.36 -25.06 -22.57
C VAL A 479 -4.42 -26.16 -22.65
N ARG A 480 -5.23 -26.12 -23.72
CA ARG A 480 -6.39 -27.01 -23.92
C ARG A 480 -6.26 -27.78 -25.24
N ARG A 481 -6.55 -29.10 -25.21
CA ARG A 481 -6.61 -29.88 -26.43
C ARG A 481 -8.02 -29.78 -27.03
N GLU A 482 -8.07 -29.45 -28.30
CA GLU A 482 -9.32 -29.35 -29.06
C GLU A 482 -9.32 -30.28 -30.27
N THR A 483 -10.41 -30.31 -31.00
CA THR A 483 -10.55 -31.23 -32.16
C THR A 483 -9.61 -30.91 -33.31
N ASP A 484 -9.23 -29.65 -33.45
CA ASP A 484 -8.35 -29.07 -34.49
C ASP A 484 -6.92 -28.85 -34.01
N GLY A 485 -6.63 -29.14 -32.73
CA GLY A 485 -5.27 -28.97 -32.19
C GLY A 485 -5.21 -28.56 -30.74
N THR A 486 -4.10 -27.95 -30.37
CA THR A 486 -3.89 -27.39 -29.02
C THR A 486 -4.09 -25.89 -29.04
N HIS A 487 -5.10 -25.45 -28.32
CA HIS A 487 -5.42 -24.04 -28.13
C HIS A 487 -4.86 -23.52 -26.82
N ARG A 488 -4.61 -22.22 -26.75
CA ARG A 488 -4.02 -21.54 -25.60
C ARG A 488 -4.83 -20.30 -25.27
N TYR A 489 -5.32 -20.26 -24.06
CA TYR A 489 -6.14 -19.14 -23.56
C TYR A 489 -5.34 -18.40 -22.52
N VAL A 490 -5.30 -17.06 -22.64
CA VAL A 490 -4.46 -16.21 -21.80
C VAL A 490 -5.31 -15.18 -21.07
N HIS A 491 -5.03 -14.99 -19.79
CA HIS A 491 -5.49 -13.84 -19.04
C HIS A 491 -4.29 -12.98 -18.67
N LEU A 492 -4.37 -11.69 -18.98
CA LEU A 492 -3.36 -10.67 -18.72
C LEU A 492 -3.98 -9.57 -17.87
N SER A 493 -3.30 -9.13 -16.81
CA SER A 493 -3.86 -8.15 -15.87
C SER A 493 -2.87 -7.10 -15.43
N THR A 494 -3.37 -5.89 -15.11
CA THR A 494 -2.63 -4.86 -14.40
C THR A 494 -2.53 -5.16 -12.90
N GLY A 495 -3.51 -5.87 -12.34
CA GLY A 495 -3.69 -6.18 -10.93
C GLY A 495 -3.31 -7.60 -10.53
N ASN A 496 -3.02 -7.79 -9.25
CA ASN A 496 -2.64 -9.08 -8.68
C ASN A 496 -3.83 -10.07 -8.67
N TYR A 497 -3.50 -11.37 -8.69
CA TYR A 497 -4.47 -12.45 -8.48
C TYR A 497 -4.86 -12.57 -6.99
N ASN A 498 -5.63 -11.60 -6.52
CA ASN A 498 -6.09 -11.51 -5.14
C ASN A 498 -7.54 -11.01 -5.11
N ASP A 499 -8.45 -11.90 -4.75
CA ASP A 499 -9.90 -11.68 -4.69
C ASP A 499 -10.30 -10.56 -3.71
N ARG A 500 -9.57 -10.42 -2.60
CA ARG A 500 -9.83 -9.35 -1.62
C ARG A 500 -9.46 -7.98 -2.17
N THR A 501 -8.23 -7.84 -2.69
CA THR A 501 -7.80 -6.52 -3.23
C THR A 501 -8.60 -6.14 -4.47
N ALA A 502 -9.04 -7.08 -5.29
CA ALA A 502 -9.88 -6.84 -6.46
C ALA A 502 -11.25 -6.20 -6.11
N SER A 503 -11.66 -6.19 -4.84
CA SER A 503 -12.91 -5.54 -4.41
C SER A 503 -12.75 -4.04 -4.13
N PHE A 504 -11.51 -3.51 -4.07
CA PHE A 504 -11.24 -2.09 -3.79
C PHE A 504 -10.02 -1.51 -4.54
N TYR A 505 -9.26 -2.33 -5.29
CA TYR A 505 -8.25 -1.85 -6.25
C TYR A 505 -8.88 -1.76 -7.62
N GLU A 506 -8.70 -0.61 -8.28
CA GLU A 506 -9.11 -0.45 -9.68
C GLU A 506 -8.02 -1.03 -10.58
N ASP A 507 -8.37 -2.10 -11.28
CA ASP A 507 -7.50 -2.81 -12.21
C ASP A 507 -8.25 -3.26 -13.47
N MET A 508 -7.50 -3.45 -14.55
CA MET A 508 -8.02 -3.88 -15.85
C MET A 508 -7.37 -5.18 -16.28
N SER A 509 -8.14 -6.04 -16.93
CA SER A 509 -7.61 -7.30 -17.45
C SER A 509 -8.24 -7.70 -18.77
N LEU A 510 -7.49 -8.50 -19.56
CA LEU A 510 -7.85 -9.01 -20.85
C LEU A 510 -7.82 -10.54 -20.83
N PHE A 511 -8.86 -11.15 -21.36
CA PHE A 511 -8.90 -12.58 -21.69
C PHE A 511 -8.87 -12.73 -23.20
N THR A 512 -7.98 -13.55 -23.72
CA THR A 512 -7.78 -13.70 -25.16
C THR A 512 -7.38 -15.12 -25.52
N GLU A 513 -7.77 -15.53 -26.73
CA GLU A 513 -7.28 -16.72 -27.43
C GLU A 513 -6.41 -16.33 -28.65
N ASN A 514 -6.08 -15.04 -28.77
CA ASN A 514 -5.24 -14.57 -29.86
C ASN A 514 -3.96 -15.41 -29.95
N HIS A 515 -3.77 -16.09 -31.06
CA HIS A 515 -2.68 -17.06 -31.26
C HIS A 515 -1.28 -16.44 -31.05
N GLU A 516 -1.07 -15.21 -31.48
CA GLU A 516 0.22 -14.54 -31.35
C GLU A 516 0.51 -14.14 -29.90
N MET A 517 -0.47 -13.58 -29.19
CA MET A 517 -0.34 -13.28 -27.75
C MET A 517 -0.18 -14.56 -26.93
N ALA A 518 -0.89 -15.62 -27.29
CA ALA A 518 -0.80 -16.92 -26.62
C ALA A 518 0.57 -17.59 -26.86
N ASN A 519 1.16 -17.38 -28.03
CA ASN A 519 2.54 -17.79 -28.33
C ASN A 519 3.53 -17.00 -27.47
N ASP A 520 3.37 -15.68 -27.41
CA ASP A 520 4.21 -14.80 -26.59
C ASP A 520 4.12 -15.18 -25.09
N ALA A 521 2.91 -15.51 -24.60
CA ALA A 521 2.74 -16.01 -23.24
C ALA A 521 3.52 -17.34 -22.99
N THR A 522 3.57 -18.22 -23.98
CA THR A 522 4.38 -19.44 -23.89
C THR A 522 5.87 -19.12 -23.85
N VAL A 523 6.31 -18.20 -24.70
CA VAL A 523 7.69 -17.71 -24.73
C VAL A 523 8.05 -17.05 -23.39
N PHE A 524 7.17 -16.21 -22.86
CA PHE A 524 7.35 -15.58 -21.54
C PHE A 524 7.62 -16.61 -20.45
N PHE A 525 6.75 -17.62 -20.29
CA PHE A 525 6.93 -18.64 -19.27
C PHE A 525 8.21 -19.45 -19.45
N ASN A 526 8.63 -19.73 -20.67
CA ASN A 526 9.87 -20.44 -20.95
C ASN A 526 11.11 -19.58 -20.62
N MET A 527 11.06 -18.27 -20.86
CA MET A 527 12.15 -17.34 -20.50
C MET A 527 12.31 -17.23 -18.98
N ILE A 528 11.22 -17.07 -18.24
CA ILE A 528 11.26 -16.90 -16.79
C ILE A 528 11.56 -18.22 -16.05
N SER A 529 11.50 -19.38 -16.72
CA SER A 529 11.99 -20.65 -16.17
C SER A 529 13.51 -20.82 -16.24
N GLY A 530 14.23 -19.88 -16.88
CA GLY A 530 15.70 -19.81 -16.87
C GLY A 530 16.43 -20.68 -17.92
N TYR A 531 15.69 -21.40 -18.78
CA TYR A 531 16.28 -22.34 -19.74
C TYR A 531 16.23 -21.91 -21.21
N SER A 532 15.64 -20.75 -21.49
CA SER A 532 15.59 -20.19 -22.85
C SER A 532 16.44 -18.95 -22.98
N GLY A 533 17.16 -18.80 -24.08
CA GLY A 533 17.73 -17.51 -24.47
C GLY A 533 16.63 -16.48 -24.69
N ILE A 534 17.00 -15.20 -24.81
CA ILE A 534 16.05 -14.12 -25.08
C ILE A 534 15.40 -14.39 -26.44
N LEU A 535 14.10 -14.76 -26.42
CA LEU A 535 13.28 -14.92 -27.61
C LEU A 535 12.46 -13.65 -27.82
N HIS A 536 12.35 -13.21 -29.06
CA HIS A 536 11.51 -12.04 -29.38
C HIS A 536 10.03 -12.42 -29.30
N THR A 537 9.26 -11.60 -28.62
CA THR A 537 7.80 -11.61 -28.61
C THR A 537 7.27 -10.65 -29.65
N LYS A 538 6.04 -10.85 -30.09
CA LYS A 538 5.39 -9.99 -31.10
C LYS A 538 4.57 -8.87 -30.46
N HIS A 539 3.83 -9.19 -29.43
CA HIS A 539 2.88 -8.31 -28.76
C HIS A 539 3.19 -8.04 -27.29
N LEU A 540 3.67 -9.06 -26.56
CA LEU A 540 3.99 -8.90 -25.15
C LEU A 540 5.38 -8.28 -24.98
N LEU A 541 5.43 -7.06 -24.47
CA LEU A 541 6.68 -6.37 -24.14
C LEU A 541 7.08 -6.69 -22.69
N MET A 542 8.32 -7.11 -22.51
CA MET A 542 8.82 -7.61 -21.22
C MET A 542 9.91 -6.71 -20.65
N ALA A 543 9.78 -6.34 -19.39
CA ALA A 543 10.92 -5.81 -18.62
C ALA A 543 11.69 -6.99 -17.98
N PRO A 544 13.03 -6.87 -17.86
CA PRO A 544 13.90 -5.74 -18.28
C PRO A 544 14.43 -5.85 -19.71
N VAL A 545 13.81 -6.63 -20.61
CA VAL A 545 14.33 -6.98 -21.93
C VAL A 545 14.07 -5.87 -22.96
N ASP A 546 12.81 -5.64 -23.32
CA ASP A 546 12.43 -4.78 -24.44
C ASP A 546 11.35 -3.73 -24.10
N LEU A 547 10.69 -3.81 -22.93
CA LEU A 547 9.61 -2.90 -22.56
C LEU A 547 10.06 -1.44 -22.56
N LYS A 548 11.15 -1.09 -21.88
CA LYS A 548 11.64 0.29 -21.79
C LYS A 548 12.14 0.82 -23.13
N PRO A 549 12.99 0.10 -23.91
CA PRO A 549 13.37 0.52 -25.25
C PRO A 549 12.18 0.75 -26.18
N GLN A 550 11.19 -0.14 -26.13
CA GLN A 550 10.00 -0.01 -26.98
C GLN A 550 9.14 1.19 -26.54
N LEU A 551 8.98 1.41 -25.23
CA LEU A 551 8.26 2.59 -24.72
C LEU A 551 8.90 3.90 -25.19
N LEU A 552 10.23 4.00 -25.12
CA LEU A 552 10.99 5.15 -25.66
C LEU A 552 10.76 5.33 -27.15
N SER A 553 10.80 4.22 -27.93
CA SER A 553 10.50 4.24 -29.37
C SER A 553 9.09 4.70 -29.69
N LEU A 554 8.08 4.29 -28.87
CA LEU A 554 6.70 4.75 -29.03
C LEU A 554 6.56 6.26 -28.78
N ILE A 555 7.26 6.81 -27.77
CA ILE A 555 7.30 8.24 -27.50
C ILE A 555 7.99 8.99 -28.65
N ASP A 556 9.14 8.52 -29.12
CA ASP A 556 9.86 9.16 -30.24
C ASP A 556 9.04 9.09 -31.54
N ARG A 557 8.33 7.99 -31.80
CA ARG A 557 7.39 7.89 -32.93
C ARG A 557 6.24 8.92 -32.85
N GLU A 558 5.74 9.20 -31.63
CA GLU A 558 4.70 10.22 -31.46
C GLU A 558 5.22 11.62 -31.75
N ILE A 559 6.51 11.89 -31.46
CA ILE A 559 7.20 13.13 -31.85
C ILE A 559 7.25 13.23 -33.39
N GLU A 560 7.70 12.18 -34.08
CA GLU A 560 7.86 12.13 -35.50
C GLU A 560 6.52 12.35 -36.27
N ARG A 561 5.40 11.89 -35.69
CA ARG A 561 4.07 11.97 -36.26
C ARG A 561 3.29 13.22 -35.85
N SER A 562 3.83 14.01 -34.92
CA SER A 562 3.21 15.28 -34.49
C SER A 562 3.39 16.37 -35.50
N MET A 563 2.29 17.04 -35.84
CA MET A 563 2.26 18.20 -36.78
C MET A 563 1.57 19.38 -36.10
N PRO A 564 1.90 20.65 -36.46
CA PRO A 564 1.25 21.81 -35.84
C PRO A 564 -0.28 21.80 -35.95
N GLU A 565 -0.82 21.33 -37.10
CA GLU A 565 -2.26 21.24 -37.36
C GLU A 565 -2.91 20.01 -36.69
N LYS A 566 -2.14 18.99 -36.38
CA LYS A 566 -2.57 17.75 -35.75
C LYS A 566 -1.51 17.28 -34.78
N PRO A 567 -1.42 17.92 -33.60
CA PRO A 567 -0.41 17.57 -32.61
C PRO A 567 -0.59 16.13 -32.11
N GLY A 568 0.53 15.42 -31.89
CA GLY A 568 0.52 14.11 -31.27
C GLY A 568 -0.06 14.19 -29.86
N CYS A 569 -0.52 13.06 -29.36
CA CYS A 569 -1.05 13.00 -28.01
C CYS A 569 -0.67 11.69 -27.29
N ILE A 570 -0.18 11.81 -26.06
CA ILE A 570 0.11 10.70 -25.15
C ILE A 570 -0.80 10.85 -23.94
N MET A 571 -1.54 9.81 -23.59
CA MET A 571 -2.26 9.72 -22.32
C MET A 571 -1.78 8.50 -21.55
N ALA A 572 -1.49 8.68 -20.24
CA ALA A 572 -1.07 7.57 -19.43
C ALA A 572 -1.63 7.66 -17.99
N LYS A 573 -1.99 6.51 -17.45
CA LYS A 573 -2.39 6.32 -16.05
C LYS A 573 -1.47 5.27 -15.44
N MET A 574 -0.92 5.57 -14.24
CA MET A 574 -0.07 4.64 -13.49
C MET A 574 0.07 5.08 -12.02
N ASN A 575 0.72 4.25 -11.21
CA ASN A 575 0.94 4.64 -9.82
C ASN A 575 2.15 5.56 -9.65
N SER A 576 3.22 5.38 -10.44
CA SER A 576 4.46 6.15 -10.23
C SER A 576 5.20 6.43 -11.53
N LEU A 577 5.70 7.66 -11.67
CA LEU A 577 6.58 8.12 -12.74
C LEU A 577 7.88 8.65 -12.13
N ALA A 578 8.96 7.87 -12.23
CA ALA A 578 10.25 8.18 -11.60
C ALA A 578 11.48 7.69 -12.40
N ASP A 579 11.29 7.26 -13.66
CA ASP A 579 12.38 6.90 -14.55
C ASP A 579 12.89 8.14 -15.29
N PRO A 580 14.17 8.57 -15.09
CA PRO A 580 14.67 9.78 -15.71
C PRO A 580 14.69 9.74 -17.24
N GLU A 581 15.00 8.59 -17.86
CA GLU A 581 15.05 8.47 -19.32
C GLU A 581 13.67 8.64 -19.94
N ILE A 582 12.63 8.05 -19.32
CA ILE A 582 11.24 8.23 -19.76
C ILE A 582 10.80 9.68 -19.56
N ILE A 583 11.13 10.31 -18.41
CA ILE A 583 10.78 11.71 -18.16
C ILE A 583 11.45 12.63 -19.19
N ASP A 584 12.72 12.40 -19.51
CA ASP A 584 13.43 13.18 -20.52
C ASP A 584 12.85 12.99 -21.93
N ALA A 585 12.39 11.77 -22.25
CA ALA A 585 11.65 11.51 -23.50
C ALA A 585 10.33 12.29 -23.56
N LEU A 586 9.57 12.33 -22.45
CA LEU A 586 8.34 13.13 -22.37
C LEU A 586 8.63 14.64 -22.49
N TYR A 587 9.75 15.13 -21.92
CA TYR A 587 10.16 16.52 -22.14
C TYR A 587 10.53 16.80 -23.60
N ARG A 588 11.21 15.87 -24.29
CA ARG A 588 11.46 15.99 -25.75
C ARG A 588 10.16 16.06 -26.52
N ALA A 589 9.19 15.17 -26.18
CA ALA A 589 7.87 15.16 -26.81
C ALA A 589 7.09 16.47 -26.58
N SER A 590 7.12 17.00 -25.36
CA SER A 590 6.51 18.29 -25.05
C SER A 590 7.11 19.44 -25.86
N ARG A 591 8.43 19.52 -25.98
CA ARG A 591 9.12 20.51 -26.82
C ARG A 591 8.78 20.40 -28.29
N ALA A 592 8.45 19.20 -28.75
CA ALA A 592 7.97 18.96 -30.14
C ALA A 592 6.46 19.23 -30.31
N GLY A 593 5.76 19.72 -29.28
CA GLY A 593 4.34 20.08 -29.34
C GLY A 593 3.38 18.92 -29.11
N VAL A 594 3.87 17.74 -28.71
CA VAL A 594 3.00 16.61 -28.32
C VAL A 594 2.24 16.96 -27.06
N LYS A 595 0.92 16.80 -27.04
CA LYS A 595 0.08 16.95 -25.85
C LYS A 595 0.23 15.72 -24.94
N ILE A 596 0.54 15.93 -23.66
CA ILE A 596 0.79 14.84 -22.72
C ILE A 596 -0.11 14.99 -21.49
N LEU A 597 -0.97 13.99 -21.25
CA LEU A 597 -1.88 13.94 -20.13
C LEU A 597 -1.53 12.72 -19.26
N LEU A 598 -1.16 12.96 -18.01
CA LEU A 598 -0.70 11.92 -17.07
C LEU A 598 -1.60 11.88 -15.84
N ASN A 599 -2.11 10.69 -15.49
CA ASN A 599 -2.75 10.44 -14.21
C ASN A 599 -1.79 9.61 -13.33
N ILE A 600 -1.13 10.28 -12.39
CA ILE A 600 -0.12 9.67 -11.51
C ILE A 600 -0.61 9.69 -10.07
N ARG A 601 -1.01 8.53 -9.55
CA ARG A 601 -1.56 8.44 -8.20
C ARG A 601 -0.57 8.77 -7.10
N GLY A 602 0.66 8.25 -7.17
CA GLY A 602 1.68 8.33 -6.12
C GLY A 602 2.84 9.25 -6.50
N ILE A 603 4.02 8.66 -6.73
CA ILE A 603 5.27 9.37 -7.01
C ILE A 603 5.26 9.95 -8.42
N CYS A 604 5.55 11.23 -8.53
CA CYS A 604 5.83 11.91 -9.80
C CYS A 604 7.09 12.75 -9.68
N MET A 605 8.14 12.39 -10.42
CA MET A 605 9.38 13.18 -10.48
C MET A 605 9.36 14.19 -11.63
N LEU A 606 8.41 14.09 -12.56
CA LEU A 606 8.26 14.99 -13.68
C LEU A 606 7.73 16.35 -13.23
N ILE A 607 8.31 17.44 -13.73
CA ILE A 607 7.88 18.83 -13.50
C ILE A 607 7.02 19.27 -14.68
N PRO A 608 5.69 19.48 -14.53
CA PRO A 608 4.80 19.88 -15.62
C PRO A 608 4.75 21.41 -15.79
N GLY A 609 4.28 21.87 -16.95
CA GLY A 609 3.87 23.27 -17.18
C GLY A 609 5.01 24.29 -17.24
N VAL A 610 6.28 23.86 -17.40
CA VAL A 610 7.43 24.77 -17.50
C VAL A 610 7.63 25.20 -18.95
N PRO A 611 7.61 26.51 -19.26
CA PRO A 611 7.85 27.04 -20.60
C PRO A 611 9.16 26.54 -21.21
N GLY A 612 9.11 26.08 -22.47
CA GLY A 612 10.28 25.55 -23.20
C GLY A 612 10.76 24.17 -22.72
N MET A 613 10.13 23.54 -21.74
CA MET A 613 10.46 22.19 -21.25
C MET A 613 9.26 21.25 -21.25
N SER A 614 8.19 21.60 -20.55
CA SER A 614 7.05 20.71 -20.28
C SER A 614 5.69 21.41 -20.37
N GLU A 615 5.59 22.48 -21.14
CA GLU A 615 4.40 23.34 -21.20
C GLU A 615 3.13 22.63 -21.72
N THR A 616 3.29 21.55 -22.50
CA THR A 616 2.17 20.73 -23.00
C THR A 616 1.84 19.54 -22.09
N ILE A 617 2.55 19.40 -20.96
CA ILE A 617 2.35 18.30 -20.00
C ILE A 617 1.42 18.74 -18.88
N SER A 618 0.36 17.97 -18.65
CA SER A 618 -0.52 18.11 -17.49
C SER A 618 -0.52 16.81 -16.68
N VAL A 619 -0.40 16.93 -15.36
CA VAL A 619 -0.37 15.79 -14.45
C VAL A 619 -1.50 15.93 -13.44
N VAL A 620 -2.37 14.93 -13.37
CA VAL A 620 -3.43 14.81 -12.36
C VAL A 620 -3.17 13.61 -11.45
N SER A 621 -3.73 13.64 -10.26
CA SER A 621 -3.74 12.52 -9.32
C SER A 621 -5.14 12.39 -8.74
N ILE A 622 -5.67 11.17 -8.68
CA ILE A 622 -6.97 10.89 -8.09
C ILE A 622 -6.79 9.97 -6.88
N ILE A 623 -7.28 10.45 -5.75
CA ILE A 623 -7.44 9.67 -4.52
C ILE A 623 -8.94 9.68 -4.22
N ASP A 624 -9.53 8.50 -4.10
CA ASP A 624 -10.95 8.36 -3.86
C ASP A 624 -11.21 7.03 -3.13
N ARG A 625 -12.43 6.56 -3.13
CA ARG A 625 -12.94 5.35 -2.50
C ARG A 625 -12.17 4.09 -2.88
N PHE A 626 -11.87 3.91 -4.18
CA PHE A 626 -11.07 2.82 -4.70
C PHE A 626 -9.64 3.26 -4.94
N LEU A 627 -8.70 2.35 -4.74
CA LEU A 627 -7.31 2.59 -5.03
C LEU A 627 -7.06 2.50 -6.54
N GLU A 628 -6.74 3.62 -7.16
CA GLU A 628 -6.39 3.72 -8.58
C GLU A 628 -5.09 2.95 -8.85
N HIS A 629 -5.15 1.80 -9.53
CA HIS A 629 -4.00 0.90 -9.65
C HIS A 629 -3.68 0.49 -11.08
N ALA A 630 -4.63 0.49 -12.00
CA ALA A 630 -4.40 0.13 -13.39
C ALA A 630 -3.30 0.98 -14.05
N ARG A 631 -2.51 0.36 -14.95
CA ARG A 631 -1.57 1.05 -15.80
C ARG A 631 -2.06 0.95 -17.23
N VAL A 632 -2.37 2.11 -17.79
CA VAL A 632 -2.92 2.29 -19.14
C VAL A 632 -2.08 3.32 -19.86
N VAL A 633 -1.70 3.03 -21.09
CA VAL A 633 -0.96 3.98 -21.93
C VAL A 633 -1.61 4.03 -23.32
N TRP A 634 -1.86 5.23 -23.80
CA TRP A 634 -2.41 5.47 -25.13
C TRP A 634 -1.55 6.45 -25.93
N PHE A 635 -1.30 6.11 -27.17
CA PHE A 635 -0.61 6.93 -28.16
C PHE A 635 -1.56 7.23 -29.33
N GLN A 636 -1.64 8.49 -29.75
CA GLN A 636 -2.48 8.90 -30.89
C GLN A 636 -2.00 8.29 -32.19
N ASN A 637 -0.69 8.11 -32.36
CA ASN A 637 -0.08 7.43 -33.50
C ASN A 637 -0.55 7.92 -34.87
N GLY A 638 -0.54 9.24 -35.07
CA GLY A 638 -1.02 9.85 -36.30
C GLY A 638 -2.55 9.69 -36.60
N GLY A 639 -3.30 9.24 -35.60
CA GLY A 639 -4.74 8.99 -35.64
C GLY A 639 -5.15 7.52 -35.71
N ALA A 640 -4.20 6.58 -35.79
CA ALA A 640 -4.49 5.14 -35.71
C ALA A 640 -4.91 4.67 -34.31
N GLY A 641 -4.43 5.35 -33.26
CA GLY A 641 -4.70 5.04 -31.86
C GLY A 641 -4.16 3.69 -31.42
N GLU A 642 -3.25 3.68 -30.48
CA GLU A 642 -2.73 2.44 -29.88
C GLU A 642 -2.86 2.51 -28.37
N LEU A 643 -3.39 1.47 -27.75
CA LEU A 643 -3.61 1.38 -26.32
C LEU A 643 -2.94 0.14 -25.75
N TYR A 644 -2.26 0.32 -24.64
CA TYR A 644 -1.56 -0.74 -23.90
C TYR A 644 -2.00 -0.76 -22.45
N LEU A 645 -2.11 -1.97 -21.90
CA LEU A 645 -2.17 -2.22 -20.46
C LEU A 645 -0.82 -2.75 -19.97
N ALA A 646 -0.46 -2.45 -18.73
CA ALA A 646 0.82 -2.87 -18.17
C ALA A 646 0.73 -3.27 -16.69
N SER A 647 1.66 -4.13 -16.25
CA SER A 647 1.92 -4.36 -14.84
C SER A 647 2.95 -3.38 -14.26
N ALA A 648 3.72 -2.71 -15.12
CA ALA A 648 4.82 -1.82 -14.78
C ALA A 648 4.37 -0.38 -14.54
N ASP A 649 4.89 0.23 -13.48
CA ASP A 649 5.01 1.69 -13.37
C ASP A 649 6.28 2.16 -14.13
N TRP A 650 6.34 3.42 -14.49
CA TRP A 650 7.53 3.99 -15.15
C TRP A 650 8.59 4.38 -14.11
N MET A 651 9.20 3.36 -13.55
CA MET A 651 10.23 3.45 -12.52
C MET A 651 11.43 2.56 -12.87
N PRO A 652 12.70 2.95 -12.56
CA PRO A 652 13.87 2.13 -12.83
C PRO A 652 13.75 0.71 -12.25
N ARG A 653 13.23 0.57 -11.02
CA ARG A 653 13.05 -0.75 -10.40
C ARG A 653 12.09 -1.67 -11.17
N ASN A 654 11.04 -1.11 -11.82
CA ASN A 654 10.08 -1.89 -12.60
C ASN A 654 10.65 -2.22 -13.98
N LEU A 655 11.27 -1.23 -14.64
CA LEU A 655 11.72 -1.34 -16.02
C LEU A 655 13.04 -2.07 -16.17
N ASP A 656 13.93 -2.00 -15.14
CA ASP A 656 15.30 -2.51 -15.21
C ASP A 656 15.59 -3.70 -14.29
N ARG A 657 14.74 -3.94 -13.23
CA ARG A 657 15.05 -4.92 -12.16
C ARG A 657 13.87 -5.81 -11.79
N ARG A 658 12.81 -5.84 -12.60
CA ARG A 658 11.65 -6.70 -12.40
C ARG A 658 11.22 -7.33 -13.70
N VAL A 659 10.57 -8.49 -13.60
CA VAL A 659 9.82 -9.07 -14.70
C VAL A 659 8.44 -8.46 -14.71
N GLU A 660 8.17 -7.63 -15.71
CA GLU A 660 6.91 -6.94 -15.94
C GLU A 660 6.42 -7.21 -17.36
N LEU A 661 5.13 -6.95 -17.61
CA LEU A 661 4.53 -7.06 -18.94
C LEU A 661 3.80 -5.77 -19.31
N MET A 662 3.89 -5.41 -20.60
CA MET A 662 3.01 -4.46 -21.27
C MET A 662 2.46 -5.13 -22.54
N PHE A 663 1.17 -5.00 -22.79
CA PHE A 663 0.48 -5.68 -23.90
C PHE A 663 -0.55 -4.77 -24.57
N PRO A 664 -0.67 -4.82 -25.90
CA PRO A 664 -1.62 -3.99 -26.66
C PRO A 664 -3.04 -4.53 -26.54
N ILE A 665 -4.01 -3.61 -26.66
CA ILE A 665 -5.43 -3.95 -26.85
C ILE A 665 -5.73 -3.91 -28.33
N LEU A 666 -5.82 -5.08 -28.94
CA LEU A 666 -5.98 -5.22 -30.40
C LEU A 666 -7.44 -5.07 -30.84
N GLN A 667 -8.41 -5.51 -30.03
CA GLN A 667 -9.84 -5.40 -30.36
C GLN A 667 -10.32 -3.96 -30.20
N GLU A 668 -10.78 -3.36 -31.31
CA GLU A 668 -11.14 -1.95 -31.37
C GLU A 668 -12.21 -1.55 -30.35
N SER A 669 -13.27 -2.36 -30.18
CA SER A 669 -14.34 -2.06 -29.22
C SER A 669 -13.85 -1.99 -27.76
N ILE A 670 -12.89 -2.83 -27.38
CA ILE A 670 -12.28 -2.81 -26.03
C ILE A 670 -11.33 -1.60 -25.92
N ARG A 671 -10.55 -1.34 -26.97
CA ARG A 671 -9.65 -0.18 -27.02
C ARG A 671 -10.42 1.13 -26.83
N ASP A 672 -11.53 1.29 -27.52
CA ASP A 672 -12.36 2.50 -27.45
C ASP A 672 -13.04 2.64 -26.07
N GLU A 673 -13.48 1.53 -25.48
CA GLU A 673 -14.03 1.52 -24.11
C GLU A 673 -12.97 1.97 -23.09
N ILE A 674 -11.75 1.41 -23.12
CA ILE A 674 -10.67 1.79 -22.21
C ILE A 674 -10.21 3.23 -22.44
N LEU A 675 -10.17 3.68 -23.70
CA LEU A 675 -9.83 5.07 -24.03
C LEU A 675 -10.84 6.03 -23.41
N ALA A 676 -12.15 5.77 -23.54
CA ALA A 676 -13.19 6.57 -22.90
C ALA A 676 -13.05 6.63 -21.37
N ILE A 677 -12.70 5.50 -20.73
CA ILE A 677 -12.40 5.45 -19.31
C ILE A 677 -11.17 6.32 -19.00
N LEU A 678 -10.10 6.20 -19.78
CA LEU A 678 -8.87 6.97 -19.57
C LEU A 678 -9.12 8.49 -19.70
N GLU A 679 -9.89 8.93 -20.70
CA GLU A 679 -10.27 10.33 -20.88
C GLU A 679 -11.09 10.89 -19.71
N LEU A 680 -11.93 10.04 -19.09
CA LEU A 680 -12.78 10.45 -17.97
C LEU A 680 -11.95 10.85 -16.74
N TYR A 681 -10.80 10.19 -16.47
CA TYR A 681 -9.90 10.57 -15.38
C TYR A 681 -9.40 12.02 -15.48
N PHE A 682 -9.13 12.51 -16.68
CA PHE A 682 -8.69 13.90 -16.88
C PHE A 682 -9.82 14.92 -16.78
N ARG A 683 -11.05 14.47 -16.72
CA ARG A 683 -12.25 15.29 -16.55
C ARG A 683 -12.75 15.36 -15.12
N ASP A 684 -12.22 14.53 -14.20
CA ASP A 684 -12.59 14.59 -12.78
C ASP A 684 -12.29 15.98 -12.23
N ASN A 685 -13.28 16.60 -11.59
CA ASN A 685 -13.18 17.93 -11.00
C ASN A 685 -13.59 17.96 -9.52
N THR A 686 -13.64 16.80 -8.86
CA THR A 686 -14.06 16.66 -7.46
C THR A 686 -12.98 16.03 -6.57
N HIS A 687 -12.27 15.02 -7.08
CA HIS A 687 -11.23 14.27 -6.37
C HIS A 687 -9.85 14.36 -7.04
N ALA A 688 -9.78 14.97 -8.22
CA ALA A 688 -8.52 15.17 -8.90
C ALA A 688 -7.69 16.31 -8.28
N HIS A 689 -6.40 16.06 -8.11
CA HIS A 689 -5.41 17.08 -7.78
C HIS A 689 -4.53 17.34 -9.00
N LEU A 690 -4.27 18.60 -9.31
CA LEU A 690 -3.43 19.04 -10.43
C LEU A 690 -2.03 19.40 -9.91
N LEU A 691 -0.99 18.77 -10.47
CA LEU A 691 0.40 19.07 -10.13
C LEU A 691 0.84 20.37 -10.79
N GLN A 692 1.35 21.30 -10.00
CA GLN A 692 1.92 22.56 -10.45
C GLN A 692 3.44 22.44 -10.68
N SER A 693 4.01 23.35 -11.48
CA SER A 693 5.46 23.39 -11.74
C SER A 693 6.34 23.61 -10.51
N ASN A 694 5.75 24.11 -9.43
CA ASN A 694 6.42 24.31 -8.14
C ASN A 694 6.29 23.09 -7.19
N GLY A 695 5.69 21.97 -7.64
CA GLY A 695 5.51 20.74 -6.85
C GLY A 695 4.26 20.71 -5.96
N VAL A 696 3.46 21.78 -5.94
CA VAL A 696 2.19 21.83 -5.21
C VAL A 696 1.13 21.05 -5.97
N TRP A 697 0.29 20.33 -5.25
CA TRP A 697 -0.88 19.65 -5.77
C TRP A 697 -2.14 20.42 -5.38
N ASP A 698 -2.78 21.03 -6.36
CA ASP A 698 -4.02 21.78 -6.16
C ASP A 698 -5.23 20.88 -6.39
N ARG A 699 -6.11 20.74 -5.39
CA ARG A 699 -7.39 20.03 -5.56
C ARG A 699 -8.27 20.79 -6.55
N ARG A 700 -8.80 20.09 -7.54
CA ARG A 700 -9.80 20.64 -8.45
C ARG A 700 -11.13 20.80 -7.73
N VAL A 701 -11.74 21.97 -7.87
CA VAL A 701 -13.06 22.27 -7.34
C VAL A 701 -13.93 22.73 -8.48
N PRO A 702 -15.11 22.10 -8.74
CA PRO A 702 -15.98 22.50 -9.83
C PRO A 702 -16.50 23.91 -9.63
N GLY A 703 -16.55 24.70 -10.72
CA GLY A 703 -17.18 26.01 -10.74
C GLY A 703 -18.68 25.94 -10.44
N LYS A 704 -19.32 27.10 -10.13
CA LYS A 704 -20.75 27.14 -9.72
C LYS A 704 -21.71 26.51 -10.75
N ASP A 705 -21.39 26.64 -12.05
CA ASP A 705 -22.21 26.13 -13.15
C ASP A 705 -21.58 24.90 -13.83
N GLU A 706 -20.46 24.39 -13.30
CA GLU A 706 -19.78 23.25 -13.86
C GLU A 706 -20.38 21.95 -13.33
N LYS A 707 -20.66 21.00 -14.24
CA LYS A 707 -21.14 19.67 -13.86
C LYS A 707 -20.07 18.95 -13.03
N LYS A 708 -20.45 18.51 -11.83
CA LYS A 708 -19.58 17.66 -11.00
C LYS A 708 -19.31 16.34 -11.68
N ILE A 709 -18.04 15.99 -11.83
CA ILE A 709 -17.57 14.73 -12.40
C ILE A 709 -16.66 14.09 -11.36
N ARG A 710 -17.14 13.01 -10.75
CA ARG A 710 -16.37 12.09 -9.92
C ARG A 710 -16.20 10.81 -10.71
N VAL A 711 -14.99 10.52 -11.18
CA VAL A 711 -14.74 9.44 -12.13
C VAL A 711 -15.25 8.08 -11.61
N GLN A 712 -14.97 7.74 -10.36
CA GLN A 712 -15.39 6.45 -9.79
C GLN A 712 -16.91 6.31 -9.72
N GLU A 713 -17.61 7.38 -9.40
CA GLU A 713 -19.08 7.38 -9.38
C GLU A 713 -19.67 7.27 -10.80
N VAL A 714 -19.08 7.94 -11.78
CA VAL A 714 -19.51 7.85 -13.18
C VAL A 714 -19.34 6.43 -13.71
N LEU A 715 -18.18 5.80 -13.44
CA LEU A 715 -17.91 4.42 -13.86
C LEU A 715 -18.85 3.42 -13.17
N TYR A 716 -19.08 3.58 -11.88
CA TYR A 716 -20.04 2.75 -11.14
C TYR A 716 -21.48 2.86 -11.70
N ARG A 717 -21.94 4.08 -11.94
CA ARG A 717 -23.28 4.30 -12.51
C ARG A 717 -23.41 3.73 -13.92
N ALA A 718 -22.38 3.89 -14.76
CA ALA A 718 -22.38 3.33 -16.11
C ALA A 718 -22.50 1.78 -16.08
N GLU A 719 -21.79 1.12 -15.16
CA GLU A 719 -21.89 -0.34 -15.04
C GLU A 719 -23.25 -0.79 -14.48
N LYS A 720 -23.81 -0.04 -13.52
CA LYS A 720 -25.17 -0.26 -13.01
C LYS A 720 -26.20 -0.16 -14.12
N GLU A 721 -26.16 0.92 -14.92
CA GLU A 721 -27.08 1.14 -16.05
C GLU A 721 -26.95 0.03 -17.11
N ARG A 722 -25.71 -0.40 -17.40
CA ARG A 722 -25.44 -1.52 -18.34
C ARG A 722 -26.10 -2.81 -17.85
N GLN A 723 -26.02 -3.10 -16.55
CA GLN A 723 -26.65 -4.28 -15.97
C GLN A 723 -28.17 -4.21 -15.99
N GLU A 724 -28.75 -3.04 -15.63
CA GLU A 724 -30.20 -2.82 -15.68
C GLU A 724 -30.76 -3.00 -17.09
N LEU A 725 -30.06 -2.48 -18.10
CA LEU A 725 -30.45 -2.65 -19.52
C LEU A 725 -30.37 -4.14 -19.94
N PHE A 726 -29.35 -4.86 -19.50
CA PHE A 726 -29.20 -6.28 -19.78
C PHE A 726 -30.33 -7.10 -19.16
N GLU A 727 -30.68 -6.85 -17.90
CA GLU A 727 -31.77 -7.54 -17.20
C GLU A 727 -33.16 -7.26 -17.83
N GLN A 728 -33.37 -6.07 -18.40
CA GLN A 728 -34.58 -5.69 -19.11
C GLN A 728 -34.64 -6.23 -20.54
N SER A 729 -33.54 -6.70 -21.09
CA SER A 729 -33.50 -7.25 -22.44
C SER A 729 -34.28 -8.56 -22.47
N PRO A 730 -35.20 -8.75 -23.43
CA PRO A 730 -35.98 -9.97 -23.54
C PRO A 730 -35.06 -11.17 -23.70
N ARG A 731 -35.03 -12.06 -22.70
CA ARG A 731 -34.34 -13.34 -22.83
C ARG A 731 -35.00 -14.11 -23.99
N ARG A 732 -34.24 -14.43 -25.04
CA ARG A 732 -34.70 -15.31 -26.09
C ARG A 732 -34.84 -16.70 -25.49
N GLU A 733 -36.05 -17.07 -25.06
CA GLU A 733 -36.38 -18.45 -24.74
C GLU A 733 -36.40 -19.25 -26.07
N PHE A 734 -35.37 -20.08 -26.24
CA PHE A 734 -35.42 -21.11 -27.27
C PHE A 734 -36.37 -22.20 -26.83
N THR A 735 -37.62 -22.10 -27.22
CA THR A 735 -38.55 -23.25 -27.16
C THR A 735 -38.11 -24.29 -28.19
N VAL A 736 -37.52 -25.39 -27.72
CA VAL A 736 -37.27 -26.56 -28.57
C VAL A 736 -38.61 -27.08 -29.02
N ARG A 737 -39.02 -26.81 -30.26
CA ARG A 737 -40.13 -27.55 -30.89
C ARG A 737 -39.67 -29.00 -31.03
N ARG A 738 -40.17 -29.87 -30.17
CA ARG A 738 -40.14 -31.33 -30.40
C ARG A 738 -41.12 -31.58 -31.53
N ASN A 739 -40.63 -31.99 -32.72
CA ASN A 739 -41.44 -32.62 -33.77
C ASN A 739 -41.65 -34.08 -33.41
#